data_85fc5115d560203b3eae5cbf90748998
#
_entry.id   85fc5115d560203b3eae5cbf90748998
#
_cell.length_a   1.000
_cell.length_b   1.000
_cell.length_c   1.000
_cell.angle_alpha   90.00
_cell.angle_beta   90.00
_cell.angle_gamma   90.00
#
_symmetry.space_group_name_H-M   'P 1'
#
loop_
_entity.id
_entity.type
_entity.pdbx_description
1 polymer ?
#
loop_
_entity_poly.entity_id
_entity_poly.type
_entity_poly.pdbx_seq_one_letter_code
_entity_poly.pdbx_strand_id
1 'polypeptide(L)'
;MKKPVVILFCMMMSASMLWPSEGAINGDGLHLTLLWLVTALVAVIVKLRDHGRPDNFTWNRTQLAGIGFVILLLVGFWLSTWNVFRVHGDRRAALNLTFEWSGIVAVFLIIGSRLRHQKSLQSVVALVIGLGLGTAILGIWQHHISDAQRAEWYQQQRSELDTALQINDIQSSLKRSQLESDFERMKIPLNGSARQLFERRLLDSSEPVGPFALANTLGGVLSVAVVLLIAGVLHSLQRQVRISMFSWCLIGGIVFVLGYCLLLTKSRTAWVGCMVGIMFLIGRQRFGNSVAGLARIAVGASILVAATLGIGVATGAIDREVALEAPRSLQFRLLYWSGTAGVIRENPVFGSGPGNFRQIYLRHKTVESSEDILDPHNILLDTWCSAGLVGLIGLAGLLACCVSATKQFRIRDLRSEKRPQKISWPLVQGILAGTGLHLSWRWFNGADMWANGVGSENALLMVPVAACLVTPLIAQCLLFTQSAASAALICLVVHLLGAGGLQITVLGLFLVLLAALTIFGADQPISAVQQTADARTVRRMKTSCCVLAALFLLAAAALTTRFGLIPVRRSQQQLHMADVRKTRGDRNGTVDALNRATESDPYSVDSRQQLMQTLAYDFQRSVAQYAQTGREFPGNTLRESFDRVIESCNHLIDADRRAGTGYYSRSRVADLFRRVSGNDSGLLMDARRDLQRAVGCDPSNSELWFELADFQYEVGLFAEAATAALRATEIDAVNLSWGHVDQYLA
;
A
#
# COMPACT_ATOMS: atom_id res chain seq x y z
N MET A 1 -5.72 34.79 -5.77
CA MET A 1 -6.68 33.74 -5.34
C MET A 1 -6.25 32.29 -5.66
N LYS A 2 -5.27 32.03 -6.52
CA LYS A 2 -4.77 30.66 -6.80
C LYS A 2 -3.82 30.12 -5.74
N LYS A 3 -3.16 31.00 -4.96
CA LYS A 3 -2.18 30.64 -3.92
C LYS A 3 -2.70 29.67 -2.84
N PRO A 4 -3.91 29.83 -2.27
CA PRO A 4 -4.38 28.91 -1.22
C PRO A 4 -4.53 27.46 -1.68
N VAL A 5 -5.04 27.22 -2.89
CA VAL A 5 -5.19 25.86 -3.44
C VAL A 5 -3.83 25.20 -3.69
N VAL A 6 -2.83 25.97 -4.13
CA VAL A 6 -1.46 25.47 -4.30
C VAL A 6 -0.86 25.11 -2.93
N ILE A 7 -1.02 25.95 -1.92
CA ILE A 7 -0.53 25.66 -0.56
C ILE A 7 -1.18 24.39 -0.01
N LEU A 8 -2.51 24.28 -0.07
CA LEU A 8 -3.24 23.11 0.39
C LEU A 8 -2.83 21.84 -0.37
N PHE A 9 -2.65 21.93 -1.68
CA PHE A 9 -2.19 20.81 -2.48
C PHE A 9 -0.78 20.35 -2.08
N CYS A 10 0.17 21.30 -1.92
CA CYS A 10 1.53 21.00 -1.47
C CYS A 10 1.55 20.43 -0.04
N MET A 11 0.72 20.97 0.84
CA MET A 11 0.54 20.46 2.20
C MET A 11 0.10 19.01 2.18
N MET A 12 -0.91 18.69 1.40
CA MET A 12 -1.45 17.34 1.31
C MET A 12 -0.48 16.34 0.66
N MET A 13 0.22 16.75 -0.43
CA MET A 13 1.25 15.91 -1.04
C MET A 13 2.38 15.59 -0.07
N SER A 14 2.86 16.60 0.68
CA SER A 14 3.93 16.40 1.66
C SER A 14 3.48 15.51 2.82
N ALA A 15 2.27 15.70 3.35
CA ALA A 15 1.71 14.86 4.39
C ALA A 15 1.54 13.41 3.92
N SER A 16 1.03 13.21 2.68
CA SER A 16 0.85 11.86 2.10
C SER A 16 2.16 11.13 1.85
N MET A 17 3.25 11.87 1.54
CA MET A 17 4.58 11.28 1.36
C MET A 17 5.28 10.90 2.66
N LEU A 18 4.91 11.50 3.77
CA LEU A 18 5.45 11.21 5.11
C LEU A 18 4.66 10.11 5.82
N TRP A 19 3.51 9.71 5.29
CA TRP A 19 2.64 8.72 5.89
C TRP A 19 2.85 7.34 5.28
N PRO A 20 2.99 6.26 6.09
CA PRO A 20 3.06 4.90 5.56
C PRO A 20 1.78 4.60 4.76
N SER A 21 1.94 4.19 3.52
CA SER A 21 0.82 3.98 2.59
C SER A 21 0.30 2.54 2.57
N GLU A 22 1.00 1.63 3.22
CA GLU A 22 0.69 0.20 3.24
C GLU A 22 -0.37 -0.15 4.29
N GLY A 23 -0.67 0.76 5.22
CA GLY A 23 -1.73 0.63 6.23
C GLY A 23 -3.14 0.98 5.74
N ALA A 24 -3.35 1.13 4.44
CA ALA A 24 -4.64 1.54 3.85
C ALA A 24 -5.79 0.59 4.21
N ILE A 25 -5.54 -0.72 4.24
CA ILE A 25 -6.51 -1.74 4.64
C ILE A 25 -6.99 -1.49 6.07
N ASN A 26 -6.12 -1.08 6.97
CA ASN A 26 -6.42 -0.80 8.37
C ASN A 26 -7.05 0.60 8.58
N GLY A 27 -7.08 1.43 7.52
CA GLY A 27 -7.65 2.78 7.57
C GLY A 27 -6.72 3.84 8.15
N ASP A 28 -5.41 3.60 8.17
CA ASP A 28 -4.42 4.52 8.72
C ASP A 28 -4.38 5.85 7.95
N GLY A 29 -4.69 5.85 6.65
CA GLY A 29 -4.73 7.02 5.76
C GLY A 29 -6.04 7.79 5.72
N LEU A 30 -7.10 7.37 6.42
CA LEU A 30 -8.44 7.97 6.29
C LEU A 30 -8.52 9.46 6.64
N HIS A 31 -7.70 9.94 7.56
CA HIS A 31 -7.60 11.36 7.89
C HIS A 31 -7.02 12.18 6.71
N LEU A 32 -6.05 11.65 5.99
CA LEU A 32 -5.52 12.27 4.77
C LEU A 32 -6.56 12.27 3.65
N THR A 33 -7.29 11.16 3.52
CA THR A 33 -8.43 11.05 2.58
C THR A 33 -9.45 12.15 2.81
N LEU A 34 -9.87 12.36 4.08
CA LEU A 34 -10.81 13.43 4.43
C LEU A 34 -10.26 14.80 4.05
N LEU A 35 -8.99 15.05 4.32
CA LEU A 35 -8.34 16.33 3.99
C LEU A 35 -8.20 16.54 2.47
N TRP A 36 -7.96 15.47 1.68
CA TRP A 36 -7.99 15.54 0.21
C TRP A 36 -9.39 15.91 -0.31
N LEU A 37 -10.45 15.31 0.24
CA LEU A 37 -11.84 15.63 -0.11
C LEU A 37 -12.18 17.09 0.24
N VAL A 38 -11.76 17.56 1.41
CA VAL A 38 -11.92 18.97 1.83
C VAL A 38 -11.13 19.92 0.92
N THR A 39 -9.90 19.56 0.55
CA THR A 39 -9.08 20.35 -0.39
C THR A 39 -9.76 20.46 -1.76
N ALA A 40 -10.33 19.38 -2.26
CA ALA A 40 -11.09 19.38 -3.51
C ALA A 40 -12.37 20.23 -3.38
N LEU A 41 -13.08 20.15 -2.28
CA LEU A 41 -14.26 20.97 -2.01
C LEU A 41 -13.90 22.46 -2.00
N VAL A 42 -12.81 22.84 -1.32
CA VAL A 42 -12.30 24.23 -1.35
C VAL A 42 -11.96 24.65 -2.77
N ALA A 43 -11.32 23.80 -3.56
CA ALA A 43 -10.99 24.08 -4.96
C ALA A 43 -12.25 24.34 -5.82
N VAL A 44 -13.32 23.56 -5.61
CA VAL A 44 -14.62 23.72 -6.28
C VAL A 44 -15.32 25.01 -5.83
N ILE A 45 -15.37 25.30 -4.51
CA ILE A 45 -15.99 26.52 -3.96
C ILE A 45 -15.28 27.77 -4.50
N VAL A 46 -13.95 27.80 -4.50
CA VAL A 46 -13.16 28.90 -5.09
C VAL A 46 -13.45 29.03 -6.57
N LYS A 47 -13.70 27.95 -7.29
CA LYS A 47 -14.12 28.00 -8.70
C LYS A 47 -15.51 28.60 -8.86
N LEU A 48 -16.46 28.27 -8.01
CA LEU A 48 -17.81 28.86 -8.01
C LEU A 48 -17.78 30.38 -7.76
N ARG A 49 -16.93 30.85 -6.85
CA ARG A 49 -16.74 32.30 -6.57
C ARG A 49 -16.11 33.08 -7.74
N ASP A 50 -15.24 32.41 -8.53
CA ASP A 50 -14.60 33.03 -9.71
C ASP A 50 -15.52 33.10 -10.93
N HIS A 51 -16.76 32.62 -10.88
CA HIS A 51 -17.71 32.58 -12.01
C HIS A 51 -18.13 33.97 -12.56
N GLY A 52 -17.78 35.08 -11.87
CA GLY A 52 -17.95 36.43 -12.39
C GLY A 52 -16.92 36.85 -13.45
N ARG A 53 -15.82 36.11 -13.61
CA ARG A 53 -14.78 36.39 -14.61
C ARG A 53 -14.99 35.47 -15.83
N PRO A 54 -14.88 35.99 -17.06
CA PRO A 54 -15.00 35.16 -18.25
C PRO A 54 -13.82 34.17 -18.32
N ASP A 55 -13.99 33.00 -17.72
CA ASP A 55 -13.14 31.84 -18.00
C ASP A 55 -13.59 31.27 -19.34
N ASN A 56 -12.94 31.68 -20.42
CA ASN A 56 -13.16 31.17 -21.79
C ASN A 56 -12.72 29.69 -21.94
N PHE A 57 -12.79 28.92 -20.87
CA PHE A 57 -12.30 27.56 -20.86
C PHE A 57 -13.42 26.54 -21.05
N THR A 58 -13.29 25.74 -22.09
CA THR A 58 -14.07 24.52 -22.34
C THR A 58 -13.18 23.29 -22.19
N TRP A 59 -13.68 22.25 -21.53
CA TRP A 59 -13.01 20.97 -21.52
C TRP A 59 -13.10 20.33 -22.90
N ASN A 60 -11.99 19.81 -23.42
CA ASN A 60 -12.02 19.01 -24.63
C ASN A 60 -12.57 17.59 -24.36
N ARG A 61 -12.87 16.85 -25.43
CA ARG A 61 -13.44 15.50 -25.33
C ARG A 61 -12.57 14.55 -24.53
N THR A 62 -11.24 14.61 -24.67
CA THR A 62 -10.28 13.76 -23.95
C THR A 62 -10.29 14.08 -22.44
N GLN A 63 -10.41 15.35 -22.07
CA GLN A 63 -10.48 15.77 -20.66
C GLN A 63 -11.79 15.33 -20.00
N LEU A 64 -12.92 15.47 -20.69
CA LEU A 64 -14.21 14.97 -20.19
C LEU A 64 -14.23 13.44 -20.08
N ALA A 65 -13.69 12.74 -21.08
CA ALA A 65 -13.57 11.30 -21.05
C ALA A 65 -12.67 10.84 -19.88
N GLY A 66 -11.53 11.52 -19.65
CA GLY A 66 -10.65 11.24 -18.51
C GLY A 66 -11.34 11.40 -17.17
N ILE A 67 -12.18 12.44 -16.99
CA ILE A 67 -13.02 12.60 -15.80
C ILE A 67 -14.00 11.42 -15.68
N GLY A 68 -14.66 11.05 -16.78
CA GLY A 68 -15.61 9.93 -16.80
C GLY A 68 -14.96 8.61 -16.41
N PHE A 69 -13.76 8.31 -16.93
CA PHE A 69 -13.07 7.05 -16.65
C PHE A 69 -12.50 6.98 -15.23
N VAL A 70 -12.00 8.09 -14.65
CA VAL A 70 -11.57 8.08 -13.24
C VAL A 70 -12.76 7.94 -12.29
N ILE A 71 -13.93 8.50 -12.65
CA ILE A 71 -15.17 8.26 -11.90
C ILE A 71 -15.61 6.79 -12.04
N LEU A 72 -15.51 6.23 -13.26
CA LEU A 72 -15.87 4.82 -13.51
C LEU A 72 -14.97 3.86 -12.70
N LEU A 73 -13.67 4.18 -12.57
CA LEU A 73 -12.77 3.44 -11.70
C LEU A 73 -13.26 3.47 -10.25
N LEU A 74 -13.64 4.65 -9.73
CA LEU A 74 -14.18 4.78 -8.37
C LEU A 74 -15.51 4.05 -8.19
N VAL A 75 -16.40 4.11 -9.19
CA VAL A 75 -17.65 3.34 -9.20
C VAL A 75 -17.37 1.83 -9.11
N GLY A 76 -16.33 1.34 -9.80
CA GLY A 76 -15.87 -0.04 -9.69
C GLY A 76 -15.52 -0.41 -8.25
N PHE A 77 -14.74 0.42 -7.54
CA PHE A 77 -14.44 0.21 -6.12
C PHE A 77 -15.70 0.14 -5.24
N TRP A 78 -16.66 1.04 -5.43
CA TRP A 78 -17.92 1.04 -4.67
C TRP A 78 -18.79 -0.17 -4.96
N LEU A 79 -18.90 -0.60 -6.22
CA LEU A 79 -19.65 -1.81 -6.60
C LEU A 79 -19.02 -3.07 -6.04
N SER A 80 -17.68 -3.17 -6.08
CA SER A 80 -16.95 -4.29 -5.48
C SER A 80 -17.10 -4.30 -3.96
N THR A 81 -17.05 -3.15 -3.30
CA THR A 81 -17.30 -3.03 -1.85
C THR A 81 -18.70 -3.47 -1.50
N TRP A 82 -19.71 -3.04 -2.26
CA TRP A 82 -21.09 -3.50 -2.06
C TRP A 82 -21.21 -5.03 -2.17
N ASN A 83 -20.50 -5.64 -3.15
CA ASN A 83 -20.47 -7.10 -3.27
C ASN A 83 -19.81 -7.77 -2.05
N VAL A 84 -18.75 -7.19 -1.47
CA VAL A 84 -18.12 -7.70 -0.23
C VAL A 84 -19.12 -7.75 0.91
N PHE A 85 -19.99 -6.74 1.04
CA PHE A 85 -21.08 -6.76 2.04
C PHE A 85 -22.07 -7.90 1.80
N ARG A 86 -22.40 -8.21 0.53
CA ARG A 86 -23.32 -9.32 0.18
C ARG A 86 -22.76 -10.69 0.52
N VAL A 87 -21.47 -10.90 0.30
CA VAL A 87 -20.82 -12.21 0.44
C VAL A 87 -20.11 -12.38 1.78
N HIS A 88 -20.30 -11.44 2.72
CA HIS A 88 -19.69 -11.45 4.05
C HIS A 88 -18.17 -11.63 4.04
N GLY A 89 -17.46 -10.85 3.21
CA GLY A 89 -16.02 -10.68 3.28
C GLY A 89 -15.61 -9.59 4.27
N ASP A 90 -14.29 -9.27 4.32
CA ASP A 90 -13.79 -8.18 5.16
C ASP A 90 -14.31 -6.82 4.68
N ARG A 91 -15.37 -6.38 5.34
CA ARG A 91 -16.10 -5.13 5.05
C ARG A 91 -15.27 -3.91 5.43
N ARG A 92 -14.45 -4.01 6.49
CA ARG A 92 -13.65 -2.89 6.98
C ARG A 92 -12.53 -2.58 5.98
N ALA A 93 -11.78 -3.56 5.53
CA ALA A 93 -10.76 -3.40 4.51
C ALA A 93 -11.35 -2.80 3.21
N ALA A 94 -12.52 -3.30 2.78
CA ALA A 94 -13.18 -2.81 1.58
C ALA A 94 -13.60 -1.35 1.68
N LEU A 95 -14.19 -0.93 2.80
CA LEU A 95 -14.58 0.47 3.05
C LEU A 95 -13.36 1.39 3.09
N ASN A 96 -12.33 1.02 3.86
CA ASN A 96 -11.14 1.83 4.04
C ASN A 96 -10.48 2.14 2.70
N LEU A 97 -10.19 1.13 1.89
CA LEU A 97 -9.58 1.31 0.57
C LEU A 97 -10.48 2.10 -0.39
N THR A 98 -11.78 1.88 -0.37
CA THR A 98 -12.71 2.63 -1.23
C THR A 98 -12.80 4.11 -0.84
N PHE A 99 -12.76 4.43 0.46
CA PHE A 99 -12.65 5.81 0.91
C PHE A 99 -11.32 6.43 0.49
N GLU A 100 -10.20 5.73 0.64
CA GLU A 100 -8.89 6.25 0.21
C GLU A 100 -8.85 6.53 -1.30
N TRP A 101 -9.41 5.64 -2.13
CA TRP A 101 -9.55 5.89 -3.57
C TRP A 101 -10.46 7.08 -3.88
N SER A 102 -11.46 7.34 -3.05
CA SER A 102 -12.29 8.56 -3.18
C SER A 102 -11.46 9.84 -2.97
N GLY A 103 -10.51 9.83 -2.03
CA GLY A 103 -9.54 10.91 -1.81
C GLY A 103 -8.54 11.04 -2.97
N ILE A 104 -8.03 9.93 -3.50
CA ILE A 104 -7.11 9.91 -4.65
C ILE A 104 -7.80 10.50 -5.91
N VAL A 105 -9.05 10.13 -6.18
CA VAL A 105 -9.82 10.69 -7.29
C VAL A 105 -10.06 12.19 -7.14
N ALA A 106 -10.20 12.69 -5.91
CA ALA A 106 -10.31 14.13 -5.64
C ALA A 106 -9.07 14.91 -6.15
N VAL A 107 -7.88 14.32 -6.12
CA VAL A 107 -6.64 14.92 -6.69
C VAL A 107 -6.78 15.17 -8.19
N PHE A 108 -7.35 14.23 -8.95
CA PHE A 108 -7.61 14.42 -10.38
C PHE A 108 -8.49 15.64 -10.64
N LEU A 109 -9.53 15.81 -9.82
CA LEU A 109 -10.45 16.94 -9.90
C LEU A 109 -9.78 18.28 -9.55
N ILE A 110 -8.88 18.30 -8.55
CA ILE A 110 -8.10 19.48 -8.17
C ILE A 110 -7.21 19.93 -9.33
N ILE A 111 -6.45 19.01 -9.92
CA ILE A 111 -5.57 19.31 -11.06
C ILE A 111 -6.38 19.82 -12.24
N GLY A 112 -7.43 19.09 -12.63
CA GLY A 112 -8.29 19.47 -13.77
C GLY A 112 -9.03 20.79 -13.59
N SER A 113 -9.35 21.17 -12.35
CA SER A 113 -10.10 22.42 -12.08
C SER A 113 -9.20 23.65 -11.85
N ARG A 114 -8.00 23.47 -11.27
CA ARG A 114 -7.23 24.60 -10.72
C ARG A 114 -5.74 24.64 -11.05
N LEU A 115 -5.09 23.48 -11.19
CA LEU A 115 -3.63 23.39 -11.31
C LEU A 115 -3.12 23.18 -12.74
N ARG A 116 -3.98 23.27 -13.73
CA ARG A 116 -3.66 23.06 -15.15
C ARG A 116 -2.82 24.12 -15.83
N HIS A 117 -2.66 25.30 -15.23
CA HIS A 117 -1.78 26.33 -15.78
C HIS A 117 -0.32 25.88 -15.72
N GLN A 118 0.46 26.21 -16.74
CA GLN A 118 1.89 25.84 -16.86
C GLN A 118 2.69 26.12 -15.59
N LYS A 119 2.48 27.27 -14.94
CA LYS A 119 3.15 27.60 -13.67
C LYS A 119 2.79 26.66 -12.52
N SER A 120 1.54 26.23 -12.44
CA SER A 120 1.10 25.28 -11.42
C SER A 120 1.64 23.88 -11.70
N LEU A 121 1.68 23.47 -12.97
CA LEU A 121 2.32 22.23 -13.41
C LEU A 121 3.78 22.17 -12.99
N GLN A 122 4.56 23.23 -13.29
CA GLN A 122 5.96 23.33 -12.89
C GLN A 122 6.14 23.20 -11.37
N SER A 123 5.27 23.86 -10.60
CA SER A 123 5.30 23.79 -9.13
C SER A 123 5.04 22.39 -8.60
N VAL A 124 4.05 21.69 -9.16
CA VAL A 124 3.70 20.32 -8.75
C VAL A 124 4.81 19.33 -9.09
N VAL A 125 5.37 19.43 -10.30
CA VAL A 125 6.48 18.55 -10.72
C VAL A 125 7.74 18.80 -9.88
N ALA A 126 8.08 20.06 -9.62
CA ALA A 126 9.21 20.40 -8.76
C ALA A 126 9.02 19.89 -7.33
N LEU A 127 7.79 19.93 -6.79
CA LEU A 127 7.45 19.37 -5.48
C LEU A 127 7.67 17.86 -5.46
N VAL A 128 7.19 17.13 -6.48
CA VAL A 128 7.39 15.67 -6.58
C VAL A 128 8.89 15.32 -6.58
N ILE A 129 9.71 16.06 -7.33
CA ILE A 129 11.15 15.84 -7.36
C ILE A 129 11.79 16.17 -6.00
N GLY A 130 11.39 17.26 -5.35
CA GLY A 130 11.93 17.66 -4.05
C GLY A 130 11.59 16.66 -2.94
N LEU A 131 10.33 16.17 -2.90
CA LEU A 131 9.91 15.12 -1.97
C LEU A 131 10.63 13.79 -2.29
N GLY A 132 10.77 13.44 -3.58
CA GLY A 132 11.54 12.28 -4.02
C GLY A 132 13.00 12.33 -3.57
N LEU A 133 13.64 13.50 -3.68
CA LEU A 133 15.01 13.69 -3.17
C LEU A 133 15.08 13.49 -1.66
N GLY A 134 14.13 14.04 -0.92
CA GLY A 134 14.09 13.86 0.54
C GLY A 134 13.92 12.40 0.93
N THR A 135 13.03 11.66 0.25
CA THR A 135 12.88 10.22 0.49
C THR A 135 14.13 9.43 0.09
N ALA A 136 14.88 9.87 -0.94
CA ALA A 136 16.16 9.26 -1.32
C ALA A 136 17.24 9.47 -0.24
N ILE A 137 17.36 10.69 0.30
CA ILE A 137 18.31 10.99 1.38
C ILE A 137 17.97 10.14 2.63
N LEU A 138 16.70 10.05 2.99
CA LEU A 138 16.25 9.19 4.08
C LEU A 138 16.60 7.72 3.82
N GLY A 139 16.33 7.21 2.60
CA GLY A 139 16.64 5.83 2.24
C GLY A 139 18.14 5.52 2.29
N ILE A 140 19.00 6.43 1.82
CA ILE A 140 20.46 6.28 1.91
C ILE A 140 20.90 6.25 3.39
N TRP A 141 20.35 7.14 4.21
CA TRP A 141 20.61 7.16 5.65
C TRP A 141 20.15 5.86 6.32
N GLN A 142 18.98 5.34 5.96
CA GLN A 142 18.49 4.04 6.47
C GLN A 142 19.48 2.93 6.13
N HIS A 143 19.85 2.79 4.86
CA HIS A 143 20.73 1.71 4.39
C HIS A 143 22.10 1.73 5.07
N HIS A 144 22.75 2.91 5.15
CA HIS A 144 24.14 2.99 5.62
C HIS A 144 24.28 3.18 7.14
N ILE A 145 23.26 3.69 7.82
CA ILE A 145 23.36 4.05 9.26
C ILE A 145 22.34 3.29 10.08
N SER A 146 21.04 3.47 9.80
CA SER A 146 19.99 2.94 10.68
C SER A 146 19.91 1.42 10.65
N ASP A 147 19.98 0.81 9.47
CA ASP A 147 19.84 -0.64 9.32
C ASP A 147 21.11 -1.36 9.80
N ALA A 148 22.29 -0.78 9.58
CA ALA A 148 23.54 -1.28 10.15
C ALA A 148 23.49 -1.28 11.68
N GLN A 149 23.07 -0.17 12.29
CA GLN A 149 22.93 -0.09 13.75
C GLN A 149 21.89 -1.07 14.32
N ARG A 150 20.77 -1.30 13.60
CA ARG A 150 19.77 -2.30 14.00
C ARG A 150 20.31 -3.72 13.89
N ALA A 151 21.07 -4.02 12.86
CA ALA A 151 21.70 -5.33 12.66
C ALA A 151 22.70 -5.62 13.77
N GLU A 152 23.57 -4.67 14.12
CA GLU A 152 24.52 -4.79 15.24
C GLU A 152 23.80 -4.98 16.56
N TRP A 153 22.79 -4.15 16.86
CA TRP A 153 21.99 -4.27 18.07
C TRP A 153 21.30 -5.65 18.15
N TYR A 154 20.68 -6.11 17.05
CA TYR A 154 20.02 -7.41 17.02
C TYR A 154 20.98 -8.56 17.26
N GLN A 155 22.14 -8.54 16.60
CA GLN A 155 23.18 -9.57 16.79
C GLN A 155 23.67 -9.62 18.22
N GLN A 156 23.88 -8.45 18.85
CA GLN A 156 24.28 -8.38 20.28
C GLN A 156 23.19 -8.97 21.17
N GLN A 157 21.93 -8.50 21.05
CA GLN A 157 20.82 -8.99 21.89
C GLN A 157 20.57 -10.49 21.69
N ARG A 158 20.74 -10.97 20.46
CA ARG A 158 20.59 -12.39 20.14
C ARG A 158 21.71 -13.24 20.76
N SER A 159 22.95 -12.80 20.66
CA SER A 159 24.09 -13.46 21.30
C SER A 159 23.92 -13.54 22.83
N GLU A 160 23.40 -12.47 23.45
CA GLU A 160 23.09 -12.45 24.88
C GLU A 160 21.96 -13.45 25.24
N LEU A 161 20.92 -13.56 24.40
CA LEU A 161 19.83 -14.52 24.59
C LEU A 161 20.34 -15.96 24.41
N ASP A 162 21.13 -16.24 23.39
CA ASP A 162 21.70 -17.56 23.16
C ASP A 162 22.66 -17.98 24.27
N THR A 163 23.41 -17.05 24.84
CA THR A 163 24.26 -17.28 26.05
C THR A 163 23.42 -17.57 27.29
N ALA A 164 22.35 -16.79 27.53
CA ALA A 164 21.44 -17.01 28.64
C ALA A 164 20.66 -18.34 28.53
N LEU A 165 20.46 -18.87 27.36
CA LEU A 165 19.87 -20.20 27.12
C LEU A 165 20.82 -21.34 27.47
N GLN A 166 22.14 -21.13 27.43
CA GLN A 166 23.14 -22.15 27.76
C GLN A 166 23.46 -22.23 29.24
N ILE A 167 23.17 -21.18 30.03
CA ILE A 167 23.51 -21.09 31.47
C ILE A 167 22.24 -21.29 32.29
N ASN A 168 22.22 -22.33 33.13
CA ASN A 168 21.09 -22.67 34.01
C ASN A 168 21.26 -22.07 35.43
N ASP A 169 21.31 -20.73 35.52
CA ASP A 169 21.23 -20.03 36.78
C ASP A 169 20.03 -19.08 36.87
N ILE A 170 19.73 -18.58 38.07
CA ILE A 170 18.58 -17.71 38.31
C ILE A 170 18.74 -16.37 37.56
N GLN A 171 19.95 -15.85 37.47
CA GLN A 171 20.26 -14.57 36.85
C GLN A 171 20.11 -14.66 35.34
N SER A 172 20.55 -15.75 34.71
CA SER A 172 20.39 -16.05 33.28
C SER A 172 18.93 -16.28 32.94
N SER A 173 18.13 -16.94 33.79
CA SER A 173 16.70 -17.15 33.57
C SER A 173 15.91 -15.84 33.63
N LEU A 174 16.24 -14.91 34.50
CA LEU A 174 15.64 -13.57 34.54
C LEU A 174 16.02 -12.75 33.32
N LYS A 175 17.29 -12.76 32.92
CA LYS A 175 17.79 -12.06 31.73
C LYS A 175 17.12 -12.61 30.44
N ARG A 176 16.99 -13.94 30.35
CA ARG A 176 16.26 -14.59 29.26
C ARG A 176 14.83 -14.10 29.16
N SER A 177 14.08 -14.14 30.27
CA SER A 177 12.68 -13.70 30.28
C SER A 177 12.55 -12.22 29.90
N GLN A 178 13.50 -11.38 30.29
CA GLN A 178 13.53 -9.98 29.92
C GLN A 178 13.78 -9.79 28.41
N LEU A 179 14.79 -10.47 27.84
CA LEU A 179 15.11 -10.39 26.40
C LEU A 179 13.98 -10.95 25.52
N GLU A 180 13.38 -12.08 25.92
CA GLU A 180 12.22 -12.65 25.23
C GLU A 180 11.04 -11.66 25.22
N SER A 181 10.75 -11.01 26.36
CA SER A 181 9.72 -9.97 26.48
C SER A 181 10.03 -8.74 25.61
N ASP A 182 11.31 -8.33 25.53
CA ASP A 182 11.74 -7.21 24.71
C ASP A 182 11.57 -7.53 23.21
N PHE A 183 11.93 -8.74 22.77
CA PHE A 183 11.74 -9.20 21.39
C PHE A 183 10.25 -9.30 21.03
N GLU A 184 9.41 -9.84 21.94
CA GLU A 184 7.96 -9.87 21.73
C GLU A 184 7.37 -8.45 21.62
N ARG A 185 7.79 -7.51 22.48
CA ARG A 185 7.35 -6.12 22.45
C ARG A 185 7.71 -5.44 21.13
N MET A 186 8.89 -5.74 20.58
CA MET A 186 9.35 -5.23 19.29
C MET A 186 8.83 -6.05 18.11
N LYS A 187 8.00 -7.07 18.35
CA LYS A 187 7.49 -8.01 17.34
C LYS A 187 8.60 -8.70 16.54
N ILE A 188 9.72 -8.97 17.19
CA ILE A 188 10.84 -9.73 16.63
C ILE A 188 10.60 -11.22 16.87
N PRO A 189 10.56 -12.05 15.83
CA PRO A 189 10.32 -13.49 15.98
C PRO A 189 11.47 -14.18 16.72
N LEU A 190 11.14 -14.95 17.74
CA LEU A 190 12.14 -15.66 18.55
C LEU A 190 12.67 -16.92 17.86
N ASN A 191 11.81 -17.65 17.14
CA ASN A 191 12.11 -18.98 16.59
C ASN A 191 11.44 -19.20 15.22
N GLY A 192 11.79 -20.31 14.56
CA GLY A 192 11.14 -20.81 13.34
C GLY A 192 11.48 -20.05 12.06
N SER A 193 10.69 -20.31 11.02
CA SER A 193 10.83 -19.70 9.69
C SER A 193 10.64 -18.19 9.70
N ALA A 194 9.79 -17.68 10.58
CA ALA A 194 9.59 -16.24 10.76
C ALA A 194 10.86 -15.53 11.22
N ARG A 195 11.63 -16.14 12.14
CA ARG A 195 12.95 -15.63 12.58
C ARG A 195 13.93 -15.63 11.40
N GLN A 196 14.05 -16.75 10.69
CA GLN A 196 14.97 -16.85 9.54
C GLN A 196 14.66 -15.80 8.46
N LEU A 197 13.38 -15.54 8.19
CA LEU A 197 12.95 -14.50 7.27
C LEU A 197 13.30 -13.10 7.79
N PHE A 198 13.11 -12.84 9.08
CA PHE A 198 13.47 -11.58 9.73
C PHE A 198 14.99 -11.35 9.65
N GLU A 199 15.80 -12.35 10.04
CA GLU A 199 17.26 -12.28 9.99
C GLU A 199 17.76 -12.07 8.56
N ARG A 200 17.24 -12.80 7.59
CA ARG A 200 17.61 -12.62 6.17
C ARG A 200 17.32 -11.20 5.70
N ARG A 201 16.18 -10.63 6.08
CA ARG A 201 15.83 -9.24 5.71
C ARG A 201 16.71 -8.20 6.41
N LEU A 202 17.05 -8.43 7.67
CA LEU A 202 17.81 -7.48 8.47
C LEU A 202 19.31 -7.55 8.20
N LEU A 203 19.88 -8.77 8.08
CA LEU A 203 21.33 -9.00 8.02
C LEU A 203 21.84 -9.12 6.57
N ASP A 204 21.08 -9.76 5.68
CA ASP A 204 21.56 -10.11 4.32
C ASP A 204 21.06 -9.13 3.26
N SER A 205 19.94 -8.45 3.48
CA SER A 205 19.31 -7.60 2.46
C SER A 205 18.75 -6.31 3.04
N SER A 206 19.63 -5.38 3.39
CA SER A 206 19.26 -4.04 3.86
C SER A 206 18.78 -3.14 2.70
N GLU A 207 17.59 -3.41 2.19
CA GLU A 207 16.96 -2.56 1.16
C GLU A 207 16.28 -1.35 1.82
N PRO A 208 16.62 -0.10 1.42
CA PRO A 208 15.97 1.07 1.99
C PRO A 208 14.50 1.11 1.59
N VAL A 209 13.66 1.45 2.55
CA VAL A 209 12.21 1.59 2.36
C VAL A 209 11.72 3.05 2.39
N GLY A 210 12.55 3.98 2.87
CA GLY A 210 12.17 5.37 3.08
C GLY A 210 11.09 5.51 4.16
N PRO A 211 10.05 6.32 3.92
CA PRO A 211 8.89 6.42 4.81
C PRO A 211 7.85 5.32 4.57
N PHE A 212 8.11 4.36 3.67
CA PHE A 212 7.20 3.29 3.27
C PHE A 212 7.58 1.96 3.92
N ALA A 213 6.73 0.94 3.80
CA ALA A 213 7.03 -0.40 4.30
C ALA A 213 7.79 -1.27 3.27
N LEU A 214 7.78 -0.88 1.98
CA LEU A 214 8.35 -1.67 0.90
C LEU A 214 9.38 -0.90 0.07
N ALA A 215 10.52 -1.51 -0.21
CA ALA A 215 11.54 -0.96 -1.10
C ALA A 215 11.01 -0.73 -2.54
N ASN A 216 10.07 -1.56 -3.01
CA ASN A 216 9.40 -1.38 -4.30
C ASN A 216 8.58 -0.07 -4.35
N THR A 217 7.91 0.29 -3.25
CA THR A 217 7.17 1.57 -3.16
C THR A 217 8.11 2.76 -3.28
N LEU A 218 9.22 2.73 -2.54
CA LEU A 218 10.27 3.75 -2.65
C LEU A 218 10.83 3.80 -4.08
N GLY A 219 11.15 2.64 -4.67
CA GLY A 219 11.64 2.53 -6.04
C GLY A 219 10.71 3.17 -7.07
N GLY A 220 9.39 2.95 -6.93
CA GLY A 220 8.36 3.57 -7.77
C GLY A 220 8.35 5.10 -7.68
N VAL A 221 8.41 5.64 -6.47
CA VAL A 221 8.47 7.10 -6.23
C VAL A 221 9.77 7.71 -6.80
N LEU A 222 10.91 7.07 -6.53
CA LEU A 222 12.21 7.54 -7.00
C LEU A 222 12.32 7.50 -8.54
N SER A 223 11.84 6.44 -9.17
CA SER A 223 11.86 6.30 -10.63
C SER A 223 11.06 7.41 -11.33
N VAL A 224 9.89 7.76 -10.77
CA VAL A 224 9.09 8.91 -11.24
C VAL A 224 9.87 10.22 -11.08
N ALA A 225 10.50 10.46 -9.93
CA ALA A 225 11.28 11.68 -9.67
C ALA A 225 12.47 11.79 -10.63
N VAL A 226 13.20 10.72 -10.89
CA VAL A 226 14.34 10.66 -11.85
C VAL A 226 13.85 11.00 -13.26
N VAL A 227 12.77 10.35 -13.74
CA VAL A 227 12.25 10.61 -15.10
C VAL A 227 11.78 12.05 -15.25
N LEU A 228 11.08 12.61 -14.24
CA LEU A 228 10.67 14.01 -14.25
C LEU A 228 11.86 14.96 -14.27
N LEU A 229 12.89 14.70 -13.46
CA LEU A 229 14.09 15.53 -13.42
C LEU A 229 14.83 15.53 -14.77
N ILE A 230 15.07 14.35 -15.34
CA ILE A 230 15.72 14.20 -16.65
C ILE A 230 14.89 14.88 -17.73
N ALA A 231 13.56 14.75 -17.72
CA ALA A 231 12.68 15.43 -18.66
C ALA A 231 12.82 16.95 -18.57
N GLY A 232 12.86 17.50 -17.35
CA GLY A 232 13.10 18.93 -17.11
C GLY A 232 14.44 19.41 -17.65
N VAL A 233 15.50 18.64 -17.44
CA VAL A 233 16.84 18.92 -17.97
C VAL A 233 16.84 18.93 -19.50
N LEU A 234 16.37 17.85 -20.13
CA LEU A 234 16.33 17.72 -21.58
C LEU A 234 15.52 18.84 -22.23
N HIS A 235 14.40 19.19 -21.63
CA HIS A 235 13.55 20.25 -22.15
C HIS A 235 14.19 21.64 -21.99
N SER A 236 14.83 21.92 -20.87
CA SER A 236 15.54 23.18 -20.61
C SER A 236 16.72 23.38 -21.56
N LEU A 237 17.48 22.30 -21.85
CA LEU A 237 18.56 22.29 -22.83
C LEU A 237 18.01 22.63 -24.23
N GLN A 238 16.93 22.01 -24.67
CA GLN A 238 16.30 22.28 -25.98
C GLN A 238 15.85 23.75 -26.13
N ARG A 239 15.41 24.33 -25.01
CA ARG A 239 14.96 25.73 -24.96
C ARG A 239 16.10 26.73 -24.76
N GLN A 240 17.33 26.26 -24.67
CA GLN A 240 18.51 27.08 -24.40
C GLN A 240 18.32 27.98 -23.17
N VAL A 241 17.70 27.43 -22.11
CA VAL A 241 17.58 28.13 -20.83
C VAL A 241 18.98 28.30 -20.26
N ARG A 242 19.35 29.53 -19.93
CA ARG A 242 20.64 29.80 -19.27
C ARG A 242 20.55 29.30 -17.81
N ILE A 243 21.23 28.21 -17.54
CA ILE A 243 21.35 27.61 -16.19
C ILE A 243 22.79 27.91 -15.71
N SER A 244 22.93 28.41 -14.47
CA SER A 244 24.23 28.69 -13.89
C SER A 244 25.05 27.40 -13.68
N MET A 245 26.36 27.46 -13.64
CA MET A 245 27.23 26.33 -13.36
C MET A 245 26.88 25.69 -11.99
N PHE A 246 26.62 26.52 -11.00
CA PHE A 246 26.18 26.06 -9.68
C PHE A 246 24.90 25.23 -9.77
N SER A 247 23.89 25.68 -10.54
CA SER A 247 22.64 24.93 -10.73
C SER A 247 22.87 23.60 -11.46
N TRP A 248 23.83 23.55 -12.39
CA TRP A 248 24.19 22.30 -13.06
C TRP A 248 24.84 21.30 -12.09
N CYS A 249 25.75 21.74 -11.24
CA CYS A 249 26.34 20.89 -10.19
C CYS A 249 25.28 20.38 -9.23
N LEU A 250 24.33 21.23 -8.84
CA LEU A 250 23.22 20.85 -7.97
C LEU A 250 22.31 19.81 -8.63
N ILE A 251 21.90 20.04 -9.89
CA ILE A 251 21.08 19.09 -10.66
C ILE A 251 21.80 17.75 -10.80
N GLY A 252 23.09 17.76 -11.09
CA GLY A 252 23.92 16.56 -11.16
C GLY A 252 23.95 15.80 -9.83
N GLY A 253 24.11 16.51 -8.72
CA GLY A 253 24.05 15.93 -7.38
C GLY A 253 22.68 15.32 -7.06
N ILE A 254 21.59 15.98 -7.45
CA ILE A 254 20.24 15.45 -7.26
C ILE A 254 20.02 14.17 -8.09
N VAL A 255 20.46 14.15 -9.36
CA VAL A 255 20.40 12.94 -10.21
C VAL A 255 21.18 11.80 -9.58
N PHE A 256 22.39 12.09 -9.07
CA PHE A 256 23.23 11.09 -8.40
C PHE A 256 22.54 10.50 -7.15
N VAL A 257 22.04 11.35 -6.25
CA VAL A 257 21.37 10.90 -5.00
C VAL A 257 20.13 10.08 -5.29
N LEU A 258 19.26 10.54 -6.21
CA LEU A 258 18.06 9.81 -6.61
C LEU A 258 18.43 8.48 -7.28
N GLY A 259 19.38 8.48 -8.21
CA GLY A 259 19.84 7.29 -8.93
C GLY A 259 20.51 6.28 -8.00
N TYR A 260 21.36 6.72 -7.10
CA TYR A 260 22.03 5.88 -6.12
C TYR A 260 21.02 5.20 -5.18
N CYS A 261 20.09 5.97 -4.60
CA CYS A 261 19.05 5.38 -3.77
C CYS A 261 18.15 4.41 -4.55
N LEU A 262 17.81 4.74 -5.81
CA LEU A 262 17.02 3.85 -6.67
C LEU A 262 17.75 2.51 -6.92
N LEU A 263 19.07 2.51 -7.04
CA LEU A 263 19.87 1.28 -7.15
C LEU A 263 19.82 0.48 -5.84
N LEU A 264 19.96 1.14 -4.69
CA LEU A 264 19.91 0.49 -3.38
C LEU A 264 18.55 -0.19 -3.10
N THR A 265 17.44 0.28 -3.69
CA THR A 265 16.13 -0.39 -3.52
C THR A 265 16.06 -1.78 -4.14
N LYS A 266 17.02 -2.18 -4.96
CA LYS A 266 17.03 -3.44 -5.72
C LYS A 266 15.76 -3.69 -6.54
N SER A 267 14.90 -2.68 -6.72
CA SER A 267 13.61 -2.77 -7.42
C SER A 267 13.80 -2.82 -8.94
N ARG A 268 13.91 -4.02 -9.47
CA ARG A 268 14.12 -4.29 -10.91
C ARG A 268 13.04 -3.65 -11.79
N THR A 269 11.78 -3.72 -11.35
CA THR A 269 10.65 -3.13 -12.08
C THR A 269 10.70 -1.61 -12.12
N ALA A 270 11.22 -0.95 -11.05
CA ALA A 270 11.41 0.48 -11.02
C ALA A 270 12.56 0.91 -11.97
N TRP A 271 13.63 0.14 -12.05
CA TRP A 271 14.73 0.39 -13.01
C TRP A 271 14.24 0.28 -14.45
N VAL A 272 13.51 -0.80 -14.77
CA VAL A 272 12.93 -1.00 -16.11
C VAL A 272 11.96 0.13 -16.44
N GLY A 273 11.07 0.49 -15.51
CA GLY A 273 10.14 1.60 -15.68
C GLY A 273 10.86 2.93 -15.95
N CYS A 274 11.91 3.22 -15.17
CA CYS A 274 12.74 4.42 -15.34
C CYS A 274 13.39 4.48 -16.74
N MET A 275 14.01 3.38 -17.17
CA MET A 275 14.62 3.30 -18.49
C MET A 275 13.60 3.46 -19.63
N VAL A 276 12.45 2.79 -19.55
CA VAL A 276 11.36 2.93 -20.54
C VAL A 276 10.85 4.37 -20.60
N GLY A 277 10.67 5.02 -19.43
CA GLY A 277 10.27 6.44 -19.37
C GLY A 277 11.28 7.38 -20.02
N ILE A 278 12.57 7.20 -19.75
CA ILE A 278 13.66 8.00 -20.37
C ILE A 278 13.73 7.76 -21.87
N MET A 279 13.65 6.49 -22.30
CA MET A 279 13.67 6.13 -23.71
C MET A 279 12.45 6.72 -24.47
N PHE A 280 11.28 6.73 -23.85
CA PHE A 280 10.10 7.40 -24.39
C PHE A 280 10.38 8.90 -24.62
N LEU A 281 11.02 9.60 -23.68
CA LEU A 281 11.38 11.01 -23.83
C LEU A 281 12.32 11.22 -25.02
N ILE A 282 13.42 10.48 -25.09
CA ILE A 282 14.43 10.59 -26.14
C ILE A 282 13.81 10.26 -27.51
N GLY A 283 13.04 9.19 -27.58
CA GLY A 283 12.42 8.76 -28.82
C GLY A 283 11.36 9.73 -29.32
N ARG A 284 10.55 10.30 -28.41
CA ARG A 284 9.58 11.33 -28.79
C ARG A 284 10.25 12.59 -29.33
N GLN A 285 11.40 12.97 -28.79
CA GLN A 285 12.18 14.10 -29.29
C GLN A 285 12.75 13.82 -30.69
N ARG A 286 13.21 12.59 -30.95
CA ARG A 286 13.91 12.20 -32.17
C ARG A 286 12.97 11.80 -33.32
N PHE A 287 11.87 11.10 -33.00
CA PHE A 287 10.97 10.45 -33.99
C PHE A 287 9.55 10.99 -33.97
N GLY A 288 9.21 11.91 -33.09
CA GLY A 288 7.84 12.43 -32.93
C GLY A 288 6.84 11.37 -32.51
N ASN A 289 5.65 11.34 -33.15
CA ASN A 289 4.54 10.41 -32.83
C ASN A 289 4.49 9.18 -33.76
N SER A 290 5.55 8.85 -34.46
CA SER A 290 5.59 7.72 -35.41
C SER A 290 5.50 6.36 -34.67
N VAL A 291 4.65 5.45 -35.14
CA VAL A 291 4.55 4.09 -34.58
C VAL A 291 5.86 3.32 -34.72
N ALA A 292 6.54 3.48 -35.87
CA ALA A 292 7.86 2.92 -36.08
C ALA A 292 8.90 3.51 -35.13
N GLY A 293 8.76 4.79 -34.75
CA GLY A 293 9.56 5.44 -33.72
C GLY A 293 9.34 4.81 -32.35
N LEU A 294 8.10 4.57 -31.96
CA LEU A 294 7.76 3.90 -30.70
C LEU A 294 8.30 2.47 -30.64
N ALA A 295 8.23 1.70 -31.75
CA ALA A 295 8.82 0.37 -31.81
C ALA A 295 10.34 0.39 -31.64
N ARG A 296 11.05 1.35 -32.30
CA ARG A 296 12.51 1.54 -32.12
C ARG A 296 12.88 1.90 -30.69
N ILE A 297 12.04 2.72 -30.02
CA ILE A 297 12.18 3.06 -28.60
C ILE A 297 12.09 1.80 -27.75
N ALA A 298 11.06 0.98 -27.95
CA ALA A 298 10.86 -0.26 -27.19
C ALA A 298 12.05 -1.22 -27.34
N VAL A 299 12.53 -1.42 -28.59
CA VAL A 299 13.72 -2.25 -28.84
C VAL A 299 14.98 -1.63 -28.20
N GLY A 300 15.20 -0.33 -28.36
CA GLY A 300 16.33 0.37 -27.74
C GLY A 300 16.30 0.30 -26.20
N ALA A 301 15.11 0.44 -25.59
CA ALA A 301 14.92 0.27 -24.15
C ALA A 301 15.29 -1.15 -23.70
N SER A 302 14.84 -2.17 -24.41
CA SER A 302 15.16 -3.57 -24.09
C SER A 302 16.67 -3.85 -24.17
N ILE A 303 17.34 -3.33 -25.20
CA ILE A 303 18.81 -3.46 -25.35
C ILE A 303 19.54 -2.71 -24.22
N LEU A 304 19.10 -1.49 -23.89
CA LEU A 304 19.72 -0.70 -22.82
C LEU A 304 19.55 -1.38 -21.45
N VAL A 305 18.38 -1.93 -21.16
CA VAL A 305 18.12 -2.71 -19.95
C VAL A 305 19.07 -3.91 -19.87
N ALA A 306 19.14 -4.70 -20.95
CA ALA A 306 20.02 -5.86 -21.01
C ALA A 306 21.51 -5.48 -20.85
N ALA A 307 21.95 -4.41 -21.52
CA ALA A 307 23.32 -3.92 -21.42
C ALA A 307 23.64 -3.39 -20.01
N THR A 308 22.75 -2.62 -19.40
CA THR A 308 22.95 -2.05 -18.04
C THR A 308 23.03 -3.18 -17.00
N LEU A 309 22.15 -4.18 -17.09
CA LEU A 309 22.20 -5.35 -16.23
C LEU A 309 23.49 -6.15 -16.45
N GLY A 310 23.85 -6.40 -17.70
CA GLY A 310 25.07 -7.14 -18.05
C GLY A 310 26.36 -6.44 -17.56
N ILE A 311 26.47 -5.14 -17.75
CA ILE A 311 27.61 -4.34 -17.27
C ILE A 311 27.61 -4.29 -15.74
N GLY A 312 26.46 -4.07 -15.11
CA GLY A 312 26.33 -4.02 -13.64
C GLY A 312 26.78 -5.33 -12.97
N VAL A 313 26.42 -6.46 -13.56
CA VAL A 313 26.88 -7.79 -13.10
C VAL A 313 28.37 -7.99 -13.38
N ALA A 314 28.85 -7.61 -14.57
CA ALA A 314 30.26 -7.77 -14.94
C ALA A 314 31.22 -6.93 -14.09
N THR A 315 30.79 -5.74 -13.67
CA THR A 315 31.56 -4.82 -12.82
C THR A 315 31.40 -5.09 -11.32
N GLY A 316 30.55 -6.03 -10.92
CA GLY A 316 30.21 -6.25 -9.49
C GLY A 316 29.37 -5.14 -8.85
N ALA A 317 28.91 -4.16 -9.65
CA ALA A 317 28.04 -3.07 -9.17
C ALA A 317 26.60 -3.56 -8.90
N ILE A 318 26.20 -4.65 -9.51
CA ILE A 318 24.97 -5.38 -9.24
C ILE A 318 25.37 -6.78 -8.76
N ASP A 319 24.89 -7.14 -7.58
CA ASP A 319 25.12 -8.45 -7.00
C ASP A 319 24.71 -9.56 -7.99
N ARG A 320 25.57 -10.53 -8.19
CA ARG A 320 25.30 -11.65 -9.11
C ARG A 320 23.99 -12.38 -8.74
N GLU A 321 23.69 -12.46 -7.46
CA GLU A 321 22.44 -13.01 -6.94
C GLU A 321 21.22 -12.24 -7.48
N VAL A 322 21.26 -10.91 -7.52
CA VAL A 322 20.16 -10.08 -8.05
C VAL A 322 19.83 -10.41 -9.50
N ALA A 323 20.83 -10.72 -10.31
CA ALA A 323 20.63 -11.11 -11.70
C ALA A 323 20.16 -12.57 -11.84
N LEU A 324 20.72 -13.48 -11.04
CA LEU A 324 20.36 -14.91 -11.04
C LEU A 324 18.96 -15.18 -10.44
N GLU A 325 18.51 -14.33 -9.52
CA GLU A 325 17.15 -14.41 -8.97
C GLU A 325 16.06 -13.79 -9.87
N ALA A 326 16.42 -13.07 -10.94
CA ALA A 326 15.44 -12.49 -11.84
C ALA A 326 14.49 -13.53 -12.46
N PRO A 327 14.96 -14.73 -12.92
CA PRO A 327 14.07 -15.79 -13.39
C PRO A 327 13.16 -16.33 -12.29
N ARG A 328 13.67 -16.52 -11.06
CA ARG A 328 12.86 -16.96 -9.91
C ARG A 328 11.77 -15.96 -9.57
N SER A 329 12.07 -14.68 -9.53
CA SER A 329 11.09 -13.61 -9.29
C SER A 329 9.98 -13.59 -10.35
N LEU A 330 10.30 -13.91 -11.62
CA LEU A 330 9.30 -14.05 -12.68
C LEU A 330 8.46 -15.32 -12.49
N GLN A 331 9.09 -16.44 -12.13
CA GLN A 331 8.39 -17.70 -11.84
C GLN A 331 7.37 -17.51 -10.71
N PHE A 332 7.75 -16.88 -9.60
CA PHE A 332 6.81 -16.57 -8.50
C PHE A 332 5.63 -15.73 -8.99
N ARG A 333 5.87 -14.70 -9.83
CA ARG A 333 4.78 -13.91 -10.38
C ARG A 333 3.83 -14.70 -11.27
N LEU A 334 4.35 -15.64 -12.06
CA LEU A 334 3.50 -16.52 -12.88
C LEU A 334 2.62 -17.42 -12.00
N LEU A 335 3.15 -17.92 -10.87
CA LEU A 335 2.36 -18.67 -9.88
C LEU A 335 1.28 -17.77 -9.25
N TYR A 336 1.62 -16.53 -8.86
CA TYR A 336 0.64 -15.56 -8.34
C TYR A 336 -0.46 -15.26 -9.36
N TRP A 337 -0.10 -15.05 -10.63
CA TRP A 337 -1.08 -14.77 -11.70
C TRP A 337 -1.94 -15.99 -12.00
N SER A 338 -1.42 -17.19 -11.89
CA SER A 338 -2.19 -18.44 -12.01
C SER A 338 -3.27 -18.52 -10.93
N GLY A 339 -2.91 -18.32 -9.65
CA GLY A 339 -3.87 -18.25 -8.55
C GLY A 339 -4.86 -17.09 -8.70
N THR A 340 -4.37 -15.92 -9.14
CA THR A 340 -5.22 -14.73 -9.41
C THR A 340 -6.26 -15.00 -10.49
N ALA A 341 -5.93 -15.80 -11.52
CA ALA A 341 -6.90 -16.18 -12.53
C ALA A 341 -8.06 -17.00 -11.93
N GLY A 342 -7.80 -17.81 -10.89
CA GLY A 342 -8.84 -18.47 -10.09
C GLY A 342 -9.75 -17.47 -9.36
N VAL A 343 -9.15 -16.46 -8.69
CA VAL A 343 -9.87 -15.38 -8.01
C VAL A 343 -10.81 -14.64 -8.98
N ILE A 344 -10.32 -14.30 -10.18
CA ILE A 344 -11.11 -13.60 -11.20
C ILE A 344 -12.23 -14.49 -11.74
N ARG A 345 -11.99 -15.79 -11.96
CA ARG A 345 -13.04 -16.73 -12.42
C ARG A 345 -14.17 -16.90 -11.40
N GLU A 346 -13.85 -16.88 -10.11
CA GLU A 346 -14.86 -16.95 -9.04
C GLU A 346 -15.76 -15.70 -9.04
N ASN A 347 -15.22 -14.50 -9.29
CA ASN A 347 -15.96 -13.25 -9.26
C ASN A 347 -15.56 -12.30 -10.41
N PRO A 348 -15.90 -12.61 -11.68
CA PRO A 348 -15.37 -11.89 -12.84
C PRO A 348 -15.88 -10.44 -12.95
N VAL A 349 -17.09 -10.15 -12.44
CA VAL A 349 -17.71 -8.81 -12.55
C VAL A 349 -17.26 -7.88 -11.44
N PHE A 350 -17.29 -8.36 -10.20
CA PHE A 350 -17.01 -7.54 -9.02
C PHE A 350 -15.59 -7.73 -8.46
N GLY A 351 -14.87 -8.78 -8.88
CA GLY A 351 -13.60 -9.16 -8.30
C GLY A 351 -13.73 -9.71 -6.87
N SER A 352 -12.61 -9.80 -6.16
CA SER A 352 -12.57 -10.17 -4.74
C SER A 352 -13.12 -9.07 -3.83
N GLY A 353 -13.05 -7.84 -4.29
CA GLY A 353 -13.28 -6.62 -3.51
C GLY A 353 -12.00 -6.00 -2.95
N PRO A 354 -12.02 -4.68 -2.68
CA PRO A 354 -10.86 -3.97 -2.15
C PRO A 354 -10.39 -4.60 -0.83
N GLY A 355 -9.09 -4.88 -0.70
CA GLY A 355 -8.50 -5.50 0.51
C GLY A 355 -8.90 -6.96 0.80
N ASN A 356 -9.66 -7.59 -0.09
CA ASN A 356 -10.17 -8.96 0.08
C ASN A 356 -9.49 -9.98 -0.86
N PHE A 357 -8.41 -9.62 -1.51
CA PHE A 357 -7.72 -10.49 -2.46
C PHE A 357 -7.14 -11.74 -1.77
N ARG A 358 -6.40 -11.56 -0.66
CA ARG A 358 -5.65 -12.64 0.01
C ARG A 358 -6.55 -13.83 0.37
N GLN A 359 -7.72 -13.58 0.97
CA GLN A 359 -8.62 -14.63 1.45
C GLN A 359 -9.14 -15.53 0.33
N ILE A 360 -9.37 -14.96 -0.86
CA ILE A 360 -9.82 -15.74 -2.02
C ILE A 360 -8.61 -16.36 -2.72
N TYR A 361 -7.48 -15.64 -2.80
CA TYR A 361 -6.24 -16.14 -3.39
C TYR A 361 -5.76 -17.44 -2.73
N LEU A 362 -5.82 -17.54 -1.39
CA LEU A 362 -5.43 -18.75 -0.65
C LEU A 362 -6.17 -20.01 -1.12
N ARG A 363 -7.45 -19.88 -1.55
CA ARG A 363 -8.21 -20.99 -2.11
C ARG A 363 -7.71 -21.46 -3.47
N HIS A 364 -7.12 -20.57 -4.23
CA HIS A 364 -6.66 -20.80 -5.62
C HIS A 364 -5.14 -20.80 -5.74
N LYS A 365 -4.44 -20.59 -4.64
CA LYS A 365 -2.99 -20.63 -4.56
C LYS A 365 -2.49 -22.01 -4.98
N THR A 366 -1.50 -22.06 -5.86
CA THR A 366 -0.86 -23.31 -6.27
C THR A 366 0.07 -23.80 -5.17
N VAL A 367 0.26 -25.11 -5.06
CA VAL A 367 1.09 -25.74 -4.01
C VAL A 367 2.55 -25.26 -4.08
N GLU A 368 3.03 -24.96 -5.29
CA GLU A 368 4.40 -24.47 -5.53
C GLU A 368 4.61 -23.02 -5.03
N SER A 369 3.52 -22.29 -4.74
CA SER A 369 3.62 -20.92 -4.24
C SER A 369 3.78 -20.93 -2.72
N SER A 370 4.96 -20.53 -2.23
CA SER A 370 5.25 -20.44 -0.79
C SER A 370 4.70 -19.20 -0.11
N GLU A 371 4.28 -18.17 -0.88
CA GLU A 371 3.94 -16.87 -0.32
C GLU A 371 2.45 -16.60 -0.30
N ASP A 372 1.99 -15.99 0.79
CA ASP A 372 0.64 -15.46 0.96
C ASP A 372 0.64 -13.98 0.59
N ILE A 373 0.33 -13.69 -0.68
CA ILE A 373 0.38 -12.34 -1.21
C ILE A 373 -0.89 -11.53 -0.90
N LEU A 374 -0.71 -10.23 -0.67
CA LEU A 374 -1.81 -9.28 -0.44
C LEU A 374 -2.41 -8.73 -1.74
N ASP A 375 -1.63 -8.73 -2.83
CA ASP A 375 -2.04 -8.29 -4.16
C ASP A 375 -1.31 -9.10 -5.25
N PRO A 376 -1.84 -9.16 -6.48
CA PRO A 376 -1.25 -9.98 -7.56
C PRO A 376 0.04 -9.40 -8.17
N HIS A 377 0.62 -8.35 -7.61
CA HIS A 377 1.81 -7.65 -8.13
C HIS A 377 1.70 -7.27 -9.62
N ASN A 378 0.50 -6.92 -10.07
CA ASN A 378 0.22 -6.45 -11.43
C ASN A 378 -1.00 -5.54 -11.41
N ILE A 379 -0.82 -4.27 -11.80
CA ILE A 379 -1.86 -3.24 -11.71
C ILE A 379 -3.18 -3.61 -12.42
N LEU A 380 -3.13 -4.32 -13.54
CA LEU A 380 -4.35 -4.69 -14.27
C LEU A 380 -5.13 -5.77 -13.53
N LEU A 381 -4.42 -6.80 -13.07
CA LEU A 381 -5.02 -7.87 -12.27
C LEU A 381 -5.49 -7.36 -10.91
N ASP A 382 -4.70 -6.51 -10.26
CA ASP A 382 -5.05 -5.89 -8.98
C ASP A 382 -6.30 -4.99 -9.12
N THR A 383 -6.38 -4.19 -10.21
CA THR A 383 -7.60 -3.40 -10.50
C THR A 383 -8.81 -4.31 -10.71
N TRP A 384 -8.65 -5.41 -11.46
CA TRP A 384 -9.75 -6.35 -11.67
C TRP A 384 -10.21 -7.00 -10.36
N CYS A 385 -9.27 -7.46 -9.54
CA CYS A 385 -9.59 -8.05 -8.25
C CYS A 385 -10.20 -7.04 -7.27
N SER A 386 -9.67 -5.81 -7.20
CA SER A 386 -10.10 -4.81 -6.21
C SER A 386 -11.32 -3.99 -6.62
N ALA A 387 -11.47 -3.66 -7.91
CA ALA A 387 -12.51 -2.76 -8.42
C ALA A 387 -13.41 -3.43 -9.50
N GLY A 388 -13.22 -4.72 -9.75
CA GLY A 388 -13.99 -5.47 -10.73
C GLY A 388 -13.76 -5.05 -12.17
N LEU A 389 -14.56 -5.62 -13.08
CA LEU A 389 -14.49 -5.31 -14.50
C LEU A 389 -14.79 -3.82 -14.80
N VAL A 390 -15.70 -3.21 -14.06
CA VAL A 390 -16.05 -1.78 -14.19
C VAL A 390 -14.84 -0.91 -13.88
N GLY A 391 -14.11 -1.20 -12.79
CA GLY A 391 -12.88 -0.51 -12.43
C GLY A 391 -11.77 -0.72 -13.46
N LEU A 392 -11.61 -1.93 -13.98
CA LEU A 392 -10.63 -2.23 -15.03
C LEU A 392 -10.91 -1.42 -16.32
N ILE A 393 -12.17 -1.32 -16.75
CA ILE A 393 -12.57 -0.47 -17.88
C ILE A 393 -12.26 1.00 -17.56
N GLY A 394 -12.52 1.46 -16.34
CA GLY A 394 -12.15 2.79 -15.86
C GLY A 394 -10.66 3.08 -15.99
N LEU A 395 -9.81 2.19 -15.49
CA LEU A 395 -8.35 2.33 -15.58
C LEU A 395 -7.88 2.30 -17.05
N ALA A 396 -8.30 1.32 -17.81
CA ALA A 396 -7.92 1.19 -19.23
C ALA A 396 -8.34 2.43 -20.05
N GLY A 397 -9.56 2.93 -19.84
CA GLY A 397 -10.06 4.15 -20.49
C GLY A 397 -9.28 5.40 -20.06
N LEU A 398 -8.90 5.53 -18.79
CA LEU A 398 -8.06 6.62 -18.28
C LEU A 398 -6.69 6.61 -18.97
N LEU A 399 -6.04 5.44 -19.06
CA LEU A 399 -4.74 5.28 -19.74
C LEU A 399 -4.88 5.58 -21.26
N ALA A 400 -5.95 5.15 -21.89
CA ALA A 400 -6.25 5.48 -23.31
C ALA A 400 -6.41 7.00 -23.51
N CYS A 401 -7.05 7.71 -22.58
CA CYS A 401 -7.13 9.17 -22.60
C CYS A 401 -5.74 9.81 -22.45
N CYS A 402 -4.86 9.27 -21.61
CA CYS A 402 -3.48 9.74 -21.48
C CYS A 402 -2.69 9.57 -22.79
N VAL A 403 -2.82 8.42 -23.46
CA VAL A 403 -2.22 8.16 -24.77
C VAL A 403 -2.75 9.17 -25.82
N SER A 404 -4.06 9.41 -25.86
CA SER A 404 -4.69 10.36 -26.77
C SER A 404 -4.22 11.80 -26.52
N ALA A 405 -4.15 12.23 -25.26
CA ALA A 405 -3.64 13.54 -24.87
C ALA A 405 -2.17 13.71 -25.28
N THR A 406 -1.36 12.68 -25.10
CA THR A 406 0.05 12.65 -25.48
C THR A 406 0.24 12.80 -27.01
N LYS A 407 -0.62 12.17 -27.84
CA LYS A 407 -0.58 12.28 -29.31
C LYS A 407 -0.98 13.67 -29.83
N GLN A 408 -1.93 14.34 -29.14
CA GLN A 408 -2.42 15.66 -29.55
C GLN A 408 -1.39 16.78 -29.30
N PHE A 409 -0.43 16.55 -28.40
CA PHE A 409 0.58 17.54 -28.06
C PHE A 409 1.61 17.70 -29.18
N ARG A 410 1.66 18.88 -29.83
CA ARG A 410 2.70 19.27 -30.80
C ARG A 410 3.77 20.12 -30.11
N ILE A 411 5.04 19.76 -30.31
CA ILE A 411 6.20 20.49 -29.76
C ILE A 411 6.25 21.97 -30.20
N ARG A 412 5.51 22.32 -31.26
CA ARG A 412 5.44 23.66 -31.86
C ARG A 412 4.76 24.72 -30.97
N ASP A 413 3.90 24.33 -30.05
CA ASP A 413 3.04 25.28 -29.31
C ASP A 413 3.73 25.92 -28.10
N LEU A 414 5.00 25.62 -27.87
CA LEU A 414 5.76 26.05 -26.69
C LEU A 414 6.53 27.38 -26.88
N ARG A 415 6.25 28.17 -27.92
CA ARG A 415 7.03 29.38 -28.23
C ARG A 415 6.86 30.54 -27.22
N SER A 416 5.92 30.46 -26.28
CA SER A 416 5.44 31.64 -25.52
C SER A 416 6.09 31.89 -24.15
N GLU A 417 6.75 30.96 -23.48
CA GLU A 417 7.28 31.22 -22.13
C GLU A 417 8.79 31.04 -22.02
N LYS A 418 9.52 32.14 -22.03
CA LYS A 418 10.99 32.22 -21.94
C LYS A 418 11.54 32.49 -20.54
N ARG A 419 10.74 32.63 -19.48
CA ARG A 419 11.26 33.04 -18.17
C ARG A 419 11.01 32.02 -17.08
N PRO A 420 12.08 31.64 -16.34
CA PRO A 420 11.95 30.86 -15.10
C PRO A 420 11.12 31.63 -14.06
N GLN A 421 10.46 30.91 -13.21
CA GLN A 421 9.54 31.45 -12.21
C GLN A 421 10.32 32.04 -11.03
N LYS A 422 9.88 33.18 -10.46
CA LYS A 422 10.38 33.66 -9.16
C LYS A 422 10.09 32.64 -8.05
N ILE A 423 10.91 32.60 -7.00
CA ILE A 423 10.73 31.72 -5.83
C ILE A 423 9.27 31.71 -5.41
N SER A 424 8.70 30.50 -5.37
CA SER A 424 7.29 30.33 -5.01
C SER A 424 7.18 30.00 -3.51
N TRP A 425 7.13 31.02 -2.66
CA TRP A 425 6.86 30.86 -1.23
C TRP A 425 5.69 29.94 -0.90
N PRO A 426 4.56 29.91 -1.68
CA PRO A 426 3.48 28.96 -1.47
C PRO A 426 3.89 27.49 -1.46
N LEU A 427 4.96 27.10 -2.19
CA LEU A 427 5.48 25.72 -2.16
C LEU A 427 6.09 25.40 -0.79
N VAL A 428 6.96 26.26 -0.31
CA VAL A 428 7.62 26.09 1.00
C VAL A 428 6.58 26.11 2.13
N GLN A 429 5.65 27.05 2.10
CA GLN A 429 4.55 27.11 3.07
C GLN A 429 3.72 25.82 3.09
N GLY A 430 3.41 25.26 1.91
CA GLY A 430 2.67 23.99 1.81
C GLY A 430 3.47 22.81 2.37
N ILE A 431 4.77 22.70 2.07
CA ILE A 431 5.63 21.64 2.60
C ILE A 431 5.69 21.71 4.13
N LEU A 432 5.96 22.88 4.68
CA LEU A 432 6.03 23.09 6.14
C LEU A 432 4.68 22.79 6.83
N ALA A 433 3.57 23.24 6.23
CA ALA A 433 2.23 22.96 6.75
C ALA A 433 1.91 21.45 6.72
N GLY A 434 2.31 20.72 5.66
CA GLY A 434 2.14 19.28 5.56
C GLY A 434 2.98 18.51 6.60
N THR A 435 4.20 18.95 6.84
CA THR A 435 5.05 18.43 7.91
C THR A 435 4.42 18.67 9.29
N GLY A 436 3.96 19.89 9.54
CA GLY A 436 3.28 20.25 10.80
C GLY A 436 2.02 19.41 11.02
N LEU A 437 1.24 19.16 9.96
CA LEU A 437 0.06 18.30 10.01
C LEU A 437 0.44 16.86 10.39
N HIS A 438 1.49 16.30 9.76
CA HIS A 438 1.97 14.95 10.05
C HIS A 438 2.45 14.82 11.51
N LEU A 439 3.29 15.76 11.97
CA LEU A 439 3.80 15.76 13.34
C LEU A 439 2.68 15.94 14.38
N SER A 440 1.74 16.86 14.14
CA SER A 440 0.59 17.06 15.02
C SER A 440 -0.27 15.81 15.12
N TRP A 441 -0.52 15.14 14.00
CA TRP A 441 -1.31 13.91 13.98
C TRP A 441 -0.64 12.80 14.78
N ARG A 442 0.66 12.62 14.64
CA ARG A 442 1.44 11.64 15.44
C ARG A 442 1.36 11.96 16.93
N TRP A 443 1.55 13.22 17.31
CA TRP A 443 1.44 13.67 18.68
C TRP A 443 0.08 13.33 19.30
N PHE A 444 -1.02 13.64 18.61
CA PHE A 444 -2.37 13.35 19.09
C PHE A 444 -2.70 11.86 19.19
N ASN A 445 -1.99 11.00 18.50
CA ASN A 445 -2.22 9.55 18.56
C ASN A 445 -1.28 8.82 19.53
N GLY A 446 -0.54 9.54 20.37
CA GLY A 446 0.34 8.94 21.38
C GLY A 446 1.48 8.13 20.78
N ALA A 447 1.80 8.33 19.50
CA ALA A 447 3.00 7.78 18.92
C ALA A 447 4.17 8.46 19.63
N ASP A 448 4.84 7.73 20.50
CA ASP A 448 6.05 8.20 21.18
C ASP A 448 7.07 8.59 20.11
N MET A 449 7.20 9.88 19.86
CA MET A 449 8.21 10.41 18.94
C MET A 449 9.64 10.05 19.37
N TRP A 450 9.79 9.54 20.59
CA TRP A 450 11.07 9.27 21.24
C TRP A 450 11.28 7.81 21.65
N ALA A 451 10.24 6.96 21.63
CA ALA A 451 10.25 5.63 22.27
C ALA A 451 10.88 4.50 21.44
N ASN A 452 11.00 4.65 20.14
CA ASN A 452 11.64 3.62 19.32
C ASN A 452 13.13 3.93 19.15
N GLY A 453 13.92 3.49 20.12
CA GLY A 453 15.37 3.67 20.17
C GLY A 453 16.05 3.60 18.81
N VAL A 454 16.95 4.56 18.56
CA VAL A 454 17.72 4.80 17.35
C VAL A 454 17.02 5.68 16.30
N GLY A 455 16.78 6.96 16.63
CA GLY A 455 16.83 8.09 15.66
C GLY A 455 15.94 8.10 14.42
N SER A 456 15.19 7.03 14.13
CA SER A 456 14.51 6.85 12.83
C SER A 456 13.35 7.82 12.59
N GLU A 457 12.70 8.32 13.63
CA GLU A 457 11.54 9.20 13.49
C GLU A 457 11.95 10.66 13.20
N ASN A 458 13.01 11.14 13.82
CA ASN A 458 13.60 12.45 13.52
C ASN A 458 14.20 12.47 12.11
N ALA A 459 14.65 11.34 11.59
CA ALA A 459 15.16 11.21 10.25
C ALA A 459 14.08 11.47 9.18
N LEU A 460 12.79 11.24 9.46
CA LEU A 460 11.70 11.63 8.55
C LEU A 460 11.69 13.12 8.22
N LEU A 461 12.22 13.98 9.09
CA LEU A 461 12.36 15.41 8.83
C LEU A 461 13.35 15.72 7.70
N MET A 462 14.24 14.80 7.32
CA MET A 462 15.10 14.94 6.14
C MET A 462 14.27 15.16 4.87
N VAL A 463 13.09 14.54 4.77
CA VAL A 463 12.21 14.65 3.60
C VAL A 463 11.72 16.08 3.38
N PRO A 464 11.01 16.73 4.32
CA PRO A 464 10.54 18.09 4.13
C PRO A 464 11.68 19.12 4.09
N VAL A 465 12.76 18.92 4.81
CA VAL A 465 13.93 19.82 4.78
C VAL A 465 14.53 19.84 3.37
N ALA A 466 14.86 18.68 2.80
CA ALA A 466 15.37 18.59 1.44
C ALA A 466 14.37 19.15 0.41
N ALA A 467 13.09 18.84 0.56
CA ALA A 467 12.04 19.36 -0.31
C ALA A 467 11.94 20.90 -0.25
N CYS A 468 12.00 21.51 0.92
CA CYS A 468 11.96 22.97 1.09
C CYS A 468 13.15 23.67 0.41
N LEU A 469 14.34 23.07 0.49
CA LEU A 469 15.55 23.63 -0.10
C LEU A 469 15.57 23.52 -1.63
N VAL A 470 15.14 22.36 -2.15
CA VAL A 470 15.36 22.01 -3.56
C VAL A 470 14.18 22.35 -4.46
N THR A 471 12.93 22.20 -3.98
CA THR A 471 11.73 22.45 -4.80
C THR A 471 11.71 23.85 -5.44
N PRO A 472 11.99 24.95 -4.71
CA PRO A 472 12.00 26.29 -5.29
C PRO A 472 13.09 26.45 -6.36
N LEU A 473 14.25 25.84 -6.17
CA LEU A 473 15.39 25.91 -7.11
C LEU A 473 15.06 25.15 -8.40
N ILE A 474 14.52 23.95 -8.30
CA ILE A 474 14.08 23.16 -9.47
C ILE A 474 13.01 23.90 -10.26
N ALA A 475 12.01 24.48 -9.58
CA ALA A 475 10.94 25.26 -10.22
C ALA A 475 11.45 26.50 -10.97
N GLN A 476 12.61 27.03 -10.56
CA GLN A 476 13.26 28.18 -11.24
C GLN A 476 14.16 27.76 -12.39
N CYS A 477 14.90 26.66 -12.23
CA CYS A 477 15.94 26.26 -13.18
C CYS A 477 15.42 25.43 -14.33
N LEU A 478 14.37 24.64 -14.12
CA LEU A 478 13.90 23.65 -15.09
C LEU A 478 12.50 23.97 -15.63
N LEU A 479 12.31 23.66 -16.91
CA LEU A 479 11.02 23.76 -17.58
C LEU A 479 10.41 22.37 -17.73
N PHE A 480 9.17 22.20 -17.31
CA PHE A 480 8.45 20.92 -17.43
C PHE A 480 7.31 21.02 -18.41
N THR A 481 7.07 19.93 -19.13
CA THR A 481 6.04 19.82 -20.13
C THR A 481 5.11 18.64 -19.85
N GLN A 482 4.01 18.58 -20.58
CA GLN A 482 3.12 17.42 -20.59
C GLN A 482 3.88 16.12 -20.94
N SER A 483 4.87 16.17 -21.82
CA SER A 483 5.70 15.01 -22.16
C SER A 483 6.45 14.44 -20.96
N ALA A 484 6.86 15.30 -20.02
CA ALA A 484 7.50 14.85 -18.76
C ALA A 484 6.50 14.01 -17.92
N ALA A 485 5.27 14.52 -17.75
CA ALA A 485 4.22 13.79 -17.02
C ALA A 485 3.86 12.46 -17.72
N SER A 486 3.77 12.47 -19.07
CA SER A 486 3.51 11.24 -19.84
C SER A 486 4.61 10.20 -19.68
N ALA A 487 5.88 10.62 -19.70
CA ALA A 487 7.01 9.72 -19.53
C ALA A 487 7.07 9.14 -18.12
N ALA A 488 6.82 9.96 -17.10
CA ALA A 488 6.75 9.52 -15.72
C ALA A 488 5.55 8.59 -15.47
N LEU A 489 4.42 8.82 -16.13
CA LEU A 489 3.26 7.92 -16.10
C LEU A 489 3.60 6.55 -16.72
N ILE A 490 4.25 6.54 -17.87
CA ILE A 490 4.71 5.31 -18.53
C ILE A 490 5.68 4.55 -17.61
N CYS A 491 6.67 5.26 -17.03
CA CYS A 491 7.59 4.71 -16.05
C CYS A 491 6.83 4.01 -14.90
N LEU A 492 5.89 4.71 -14.29
CA LEU A 492 5.12 4.19 -13.17
C LEU A 492 4.23 2.99 -13.58
N VAL A 493 3.54 3.07 -14.72
CA VAL A 493 2.70 1.96 -15.21
C VAL A 493 3.55 0.72 -15.47
N VAL A 494 4.73 0.86 -16.09
CA VAL A 494 5.65 -0.27 -16.32
C VAL A 494 6.11 -0.87 -14.97
N HIS A 495 6.44 -0.05 -14.00
CA HIS A 495 6.77 -0.51 -12.65
C HIS A 495 5.61 -1.29 -12.02
N LEU A 496 4.39 -0.76 -12.07
CA LEU A 496 3.19 -1.36 -11.48
C LEU A 496 2.70 -2.62 -12.20
N LEU A 497 3.13 -2.90 -13.43
CA LEU A 497 2.88 -4.18 -14.09
C LEU A 497 3.62 -5.36 -13.43
N GLY A 498 4.60 -5.07 -12.59
CA GLY A 498 5.35 -6.11 -11.88
C GLY A 498 5.49 -5.87 -10.37
N ALA A 499 4.99 -4.76 -9.83
CA ALA A 499 5.04 -4.44 -8.40
C ALA A 499 3.66 -4.38 -7.72
N GLY A 500 2.57 -4.35 -8.51
CA GLY A 500 1.23 -4.11 -7.97
C GLY A 500 1.07 -2.67 -7.50
N GLY A 501 0.14 -2.40 -6.59
CA GLY A 501 0.15 -1.11 -5.90
C GLY A 501 -1.16 -0.35 -5.78
N LEU A 502 -2.32 -0.90 -6.13
CA LEU A 502 -3.61 -0.23 -5.86
C LEU A 502 -3.94 -0.14 -4.38
N GLN A 503 -3.43 -1.07 -3.59
CA GLN A 503 -3.55 -1.05 -2.13
C GLN A 503 -2.53 -0.10 -1.48
N ILE A 504 -1.52 0.35 -2.24
CA ILE A 504 -0.49 1.28 -1.79
C ILE A 504 -0.90 2.70 -2.21
N THR A 505 -1.47 3.44 -1.28
CA THR A 505 -2.13 4.73 -1.53
C THR A 505 -1.23 5.74 -2.25
N VAL A 506 0.06 5.81 -1.91
CA VAL A 506 0.99 6.77 -2.54
C VAL A 506 1.21 6.45 -4.03
N LEU A 507 1.29 5.18 -4.42
CA LEU A 507 1.45 4.80 -5.83
C LEU A 507 0.18 5.08 -6.64
N GLY A 508 -1.00 4.80 -6.05
CA GLY A 508 -2.29 5.19 -6.61
C GLY A 508 -2.42 6.71 -6.78
N LEU A 509 -1.97 7.48 -5.78
CA LEU A 509 -1.93 8.94 -5.82
C LEU A 509 -1.04 9.44 -6.96
N PHE A 510 0.17 8.88 -7.13
CA PHE A 510 1.08 9.23 -8.22
C PHE A 510 0.50 8.86 -9.59
N LEU A 511 -0.13 7.69 -9.72
CA LEU A 511 -0.78 7.25 -10.96
C LEU A 511 -1.83 8.27 -11.40
N VAL A 512 -2.75 8.63 -10.51
CA VAL A 512 -3.85 9.55 -10.80
C VAL A 512 -3.33 10.98 -11.00
N LEU A 513 -2.32 11.41 -10.22
CA LEU A 513 -1.66 12.70 -10.39
C LEU A 513 -1.01 12.82 -11.78
N LEU A 514 -0.20 11.84 -12.19
CA LEU A 514 0.50 11.86 -13.48
C LEU A 514 -0.49 11.75 -14.65
N ALA A 515 -1.57 10.97 -14.50
CA ALA A 515 -2.65 10.92 -15.49
C ALA A 515 -3.34 12.30 -15.63
N ALA A 516 -3.65 12.96 -14.51
CA ALA A 516 -4.23 14.30 -14.52
C ALA A 516 -3.28 15.32 -15.16
N LEU A 517 -1.99 15.32 -14.82
CA LEU A 517 -0.99 16.19 -15.41
C LEU A 517 -0.82 15.93 -16.92
N THR A 518 -0.94 14.68 -17.36
CA THR A 518 -0.88 14.31 -18.78
C THR A 518 -2.12 14.80 -19.54
N ILE A 519 -3.31 14.69 -18.96
CA ILE A 519 -4.57 15.04 -19.62
C ILE A 519 -4.84 16.56 -19.61
N PHE A 520 -4.52 17.23 -18.50
CA PHE A 520 -4.82 18.64 -18.29
C PHE A 520 -3.62 19.58 -18.47
N GLY A 521 -2.41 19.06 -18.60
CA GLY A 521 -1.18 19.86 -18.67
C GLY A 521 -0.97 20.61 -19.99
N ALA A 522 -1.82 20.41 -20.98
CA ALA A 522 -1.80 21.17 -22.25
C ALA A 522 -2.84 22.28 -22.23
N ASP A 523 -2.41 23.53 -22.11
CA ASP A 523 -3.24 24.65 -22.52
C ASP A 523 -3.39 24.60 -24.06
N GLN A 524 -4.49 24.04 -24.53
CA GLN A 524 -4.86 24.15 -25.94
C GLN A 524 -5.44 25.56 -26.18
N PRO A 525 -4.90 26.34 -27.13
CA PRO A 525 -5.60 27.53 -27.58
C PRO A 525 -6.96 27.10 -28.16
N ILE A 526 -8.00 27.70 -27.65
CA ILE A 526 -9.36 27.46 -28.15
C ILE A 526 -9.40 27.80 -29.63
N SER A 527 -9.58 26.78 -30.48
CA SER A 527 -9.97 27.03 -31.87
C SER A 527 -11.31 27.76 -31.86
N ALA A 528 -11.35 28.90 -32.52
CA ALA A 528 -12.48 29.85 -32.54
C ALA A 528 -13.82 29.29 -33.07
N VAL A 529 -13.89 28.01 -33.39
CA VAL A 529 -15.01 27.34 -34.06
C VAL A 529 -16.17 26.92 -33.15
N GLN A 530 -16.08 27.03 -31.81
CA GLN A 530 -17.12 26.55 -30.89
C GLN A 530 -17.86 27.68 -30.12
N GLN A 531 -18.00 28.86 -30.70
CA GLN A 531 -18.72 29.99 -30.05
C GLN A 531 -20.24 30.02 -30.28
N THR A 532 -20.88 28.98 -30.75
CA THR A 532 -22.32 29.02 -31.12
C THR A 532 -23.29 28.51 -30.03
N ALA A 533 -22.81 28.07 -28.87
CA ALA A 533 -23.73 27.75 -27.77
C ALA A 533 -24.03 29.01 -26.94
N ASP A 534 -25.30 29.23 -26.60
CA ASP A 534 -25.75 30.33 -25.72
C ASP A 534 -24.91 30.38 -24.43
N ALA A 535 -24.17 31.47 -24.28
CA ALA A 535 -23.23 31.66 -23.14
C ALA A 535 -23.91 31.51 -21.77
N ARG A 536 -25.22 31.80 -21.68
CA ARG A 536 -26.01 31.64 -20.44
C ARG A 536 -26.26 30.17 -20.13
N THR A 537 -26.59 29.36 -21.08
CA THR A 537 -26.85 27.92 -20.92
C THR A 537 -25.57 27.18 -20.55
N VAL A 538 -24.45 27.46 -21.20
CA VAL A 538 -23.13 26.91 -20.85
C VAL A 538 -22.70 27.32 -19.43
N ARG A 539 -22.96 28.57 -19.04
CA ARG A 539 -22.67 29.07 -17.70
C ARG A 539 -23.51 28.36 -16.63
N ARG A 540 -24.83 28.20 -16.85
CA ARG A 540 -25.72 27.48 -15.92
C ARG A 540 -25.29 26.03 -15.77
N MET A 541 -24.98 25.32 -16.86
CA MET A 541 -24.52 23.94 -16.83
C MET A 541 -23.19 23.78 -16.06
N LYS A 542 -22.22 24.68 -16.26
CA LYS A 542 -20.96 24.69 -15.50
C LYS A 542 -21.19 24.92 -14.00
N THR A 543 -22.09 25.82 -13.63
CA THR A 543 -22.43 26.06 -12.22
C THR A 543 -23.09 24.85 -11.60
N SER A 544 -24.06 24.24 -12.28
CA SER A 544 -24.74 23.02 -11.80
C SER A 544 -23.76 21.85 -11.61
N CYS A 545 -22.84 21.62 -12.55
CA CYS A 545 -21.79 20.61 -12.40
C CYS A 545 -20.88 20.87 -11.18
N CYS A 546 -20.50 22.13 -10.92
CA CYS A 546 -19.68 22.48 -9.76
C CYS A 546 -20.48 22.30 -8.46
N VAL A 547 -21.75 22.63 -8.41
CA VAL A 547 -22.61 22.41 -7.23
C VAL A 547 -22.77 20.92 -6.95
N LEU A 548 -23.06 20.12 -7.98
CA LEU A 548 -23.15 18.66 -7.84
C LEU A 548 -21.82 18.05 -7.35
N ALA A 549 -20.69 18.50 -7.89
CA ALA A 549 -19.38 18.06 -7.44
C ALA A 549 -19.12 18.44 -5.96
N ALA A 550 -19.52 19.66 -5.54
CA ALA A 550 -19.40 20.08 -4.15
C ALA A 550 -20.27 19.22 -3.21
N LEU A 551 -21.52 18.95 -3.60
CA LEU A 551 -22.43 18.09 -2.83
C LEU A 551 -21.88 16.66 -2.73
N PHE A 552 -21.37 16.11 -3.83
CA PHE A 552 -20.75 14.80 -3.83
C PHE A 552 -19.52 14.73 -2.91
N LEU A 553 -18.62 15.72 -2.97
CA LEU A 553 -17.44 15.78 -2.10
C LEU A 553 -17.83 15.93 -0.62
N LEU A 554 -18.87 16.69 -0.32
CA LEU A 554 -19.41 16.84 1.03
C LEU A 554 -19.99 15.53 1.55
N ALA A 555 -20.77 14.84 0.74
CA ALA A 555 -21.31 13.53 1.07
C ALA A 555 -20.18 12.50 1.26
N ALA A 556 -19.20 12.45 0.36
CA ALA A 556 -18.04 11.58 0.49
C ALA A 556 -17.25 11.85 1.78
N ALA A 557 -17.02 13.13 2.13
CA ALA A 557 -16.35 13.51 3.38
C ALA A 557 -17.16 13.08 4.61
N ALA A 558 -18.49 13.28 4.61
CA ALA A 558 -19.38 12.87 5.69
C ALA A 558 -19.40 11.35 5.87
N LEU A 559 -19.47 10.58 4.77
CA LEU A 559 -19.44 9.12 4.78
C LEU A 559 -18.08 8.60 5.27
N THR A 560 -16.97 9.16 4.76
CA THR A 560 -15.60 8.82 5.22
C THR A 560 -15.44 9.09 6.72
N THR A 561 -15.98 10.19 7.23
CA THR A 561 -15.92 10.51 8.65
C THR A 561 -16.78 9.56 9.48
N ARG A 562 -18.05 9.34 9.08
CA ARG A 562 -19.04 8.58 9.86
C ARG A 562 -18.78 7.07 9.86
N PHE A 563 -18.41 6.51 8.72
CA PHE A 563 -18.26 5.06 8.52
C PHE A 563 -16.80 4.60 8.39
N GLY A 564 -15.86 5.52 8.21
CA GLY A 564 -14.42 5.26 8.13
C GLY A 564 -13.70 5.75 9.38
N LEU A 565 -13.40 7.04 9.45
CA LEU A 565 -12.47 7.63 10.41
C LEU A 565 -12.89 7.42 11.88
N ILE A 566 -14.15 7.72 12.24
CA ILE A 566 -14.61 7.63 13.64
C ILE A 566 -14.58 6.20 14.16
N PRO A 567 -15.17 5.18 13.51
CA PRO A 567 -15.14 3.81 14.00
C PRO A 567 -13.72 3.26 14.12
N VAL A 568 -12.92 3.42 13.07
CA VAL A 568 -11.53 2.93 13.04
C VAL A 568 -10.72 3.53 14.19
N ARG A 569 -10.80 4.85 14.39
CA ARG A 569 -10.04 5.52 15.45
C ARG A 569 -10.46 5.10 16.85
N ARG A 570 -11.75 4.99 17.10
CA ARG A 570 -12.25 4.52 18.40
C ARG A 570 -11.80 3.09 18.68
N SER A 571 -11.89 2.20 17.69
CA SER A 571 -11.43 0.83 17.81
C SER A 571 -9.92 0.76 18.08
N GLN A 572 -9.09 1.47 17.29
CA GLN A 572 -7.63 1.52 17.48
C GLN A 572 -7.23 2.05 18.87
N GLN A 573 -7.93 3.07 19.40
CA GLN A 573 -7.69 3.56 20.75
C GLN A 573 -7.97 2.49 21.81
N GLN A 574 -9.05 1.72 21.66
CA GLN A 574 -9.39 0.64 22.59
C GLN A 574 -8.41 -0.53 22.46
N LEU A 575 -7.95 -0.88 21.26
CA LEU A 575 -6.91 -1.88 21.03
C LEU A 575 -5.59 -1.49 21.72
N HIS A 576 -5.18 -0.24 21.58
CA HIS A 576 -4.01 0.27 22.32
C HIS A 576 -4.19 0.19 23.85
N MET A 577 -5.38 0.54 24.36
CA MET A 577 -5.69 0.39 25.78
C MET A 577 -5.66 -1.08 26.23
N ALA A 578 -6.09 -2.00 25.38
CA ALA A 578 -6.00 -3.44 25.65
C ALA A 578 -4.53 -3.90 25.76
N ASP A 579 -3.67 -3.46 24.86
CA ASP A 579 -2.22 -3.78 24.91
C ASP A 579 -1.58 -3.25 26.19
N VAL A 580 -1.87 -2.00 26.57
CA VAL A 580 -1.37 -1.41 27.83
C VAL A 580 -1.85 -2.18 29.07
N ARG A 581 -3.09 -2.64 29.09
CA ARG A 581 -3.64 -3.42 30.20
C ARG A 581 -3.05 -4.83 30.24
N LYS A 582 -2.89 -5.45 29.07
CA LYS A 582 -2.23 -6.75 28.92
C LYS A 582 -0.80 -6.73 29.49
N THR A 583 -0.01 -5.71 29.18
CA THR A 583 1.35 -5.55 29.74
C THR A 583 1.38 -5.34 31.25
N ARG A 584 0.29 -4.80 31.82
CA ARG A 584 0.14 -4.63 33.30
C ARG A 584 -0.43 -5.87 34.00
N GLY A 585 -0.77 -6.91 33.24
CA GLY A 585 -1.42 -8.12 33.80
C GLY A 585 -2.89 -7.93 34.14
N ASP A 586 -3.52 -6.81 33.79
CA ASP A 586 -4.96 -6.54 33.99
C ASP A 586 -5.78 -7.26 32.92
N ARG A 587 -6.10 -8.52 33.20
CA ARG A 587 -6.77 -9.41 32.26
C ARG A 587 -8.22 -9.01 31.99
N ASN A 588 -8.97 -8.70 33.04
CA ASN A 588 -10.37 -8.28 32.90
C ASN A 588 -10.46 -6.95 32.14
N GLY A 589 -9.62 -6.01 32.48
CA GLY A 589 -9.53 -4.75 31.77
C GLY A 589 -9.10 -4.92 30.31
N THR A 590 -8.28 -5.91 29.97
CA THR A 590 -7.90 -6.23 28.58
C THR A 590 -9.13 -6.69 27.78
N VAL A 591 -9.88 -7.67 28.31
CA VAL A 591 -11.10 -8.17 27.66
C VAL A 591 -12.16 -7.06 27.51
N ASP A 592 -12.34 -6.23 28.53
CA ASP A 592 -13.26 -5.08 28.46
C ASP A 592 -12.85 -4.04 27.39
N ALA A 593 -11.56 -3.79 27.22
CA ALA A 593 -11.08 -2.90 26.18
C ALA A 593 -11.28 -3.50 24.78
N LEU A 594 -11.03 -4.80 24.60
CA LEU A 594 -11.26 -5.52 23.36
C LEU A 594 -12.76 -5.55 22.98
N ASN A 595 -13.65 -5.77 23.94
CA ASN A 595 -15.11 -5.67 23.71
C ASN A 595 -15.50 -4.28 23.24
N ARG A 596 -15.01 -3.22 23.89
CA ARG A 596 -15.25 -1.84 23.44
C ARG A 596 -14.66 -1.55 22.06
N ALA A 597 -13.53 -2.18 21.70
CA ALA A 597 -12.97 -2.05 20.35
C ALA A 597 -13.92 -2.65 19.30
N THR A 598 -14.49 -3.83 19.55
CA THR A 598 -15.45 -4.47 18.63
C THR A 598 -16.78 -3.72 18.53
N GLU A 599 -17.26 -3.14 19.63
CA GLU A 599 -18.47 -2.29 19.66
C GLU A 599 -18.27 -0.98 18.91
N SER A 600 -17.06 -0.38 19.05
CA SER A 600 -16.71 0.88 18.38
C SER A 600 -16.62 0.75 16.87
N ASP A 601 -16.19 -0.42 16.39
CA ASP A 601 -16.12 -0.76 14.97
C ASP A 601 -16.69 -2.14 14.66
N PRO A 602 -17.98 -2.21 14.34
CA PRO A 602 -18.66 -3.48 14.04
C PRO A 602 -18.12 -4.23 12.82
N TYR A 603 -17.29 -3.61 11.98
CA TYR A 603 -16.71 -4.26 10.81
C TYR A 603 -15.24 -4.67 10.99
N SER A 604 -14.61 -4.32 12.11
CA SER A 604 -13.20 -4.65 12.36
C SER A 604 -13.02 -6.17 12.56
N VAL A 605 -12.27 -6.78 11.67
CA VAL A 605 -11.81 -8.18 11.80
C VAL A 605 -10.72 -8.27 12.85
N ASP A 606 -9.79 -7.31 12.88
CA ASP A 606 -8.65 -7.30 13.81
C ASP A 606 -9.07 -7.27 15.27
N SER A 607 -9.99 -6.38 15.66
CA SER A 607 -10.48 -6.32 17.05
C SER A 607 -11.17 -7.62 17.49
N ARG A 608 -11.94 -8.25 16.60
CA ARG A 608 -12.58 -9.55 16.87
C ARG A 608 -11.56 -10.68 16.99
N GLN A 609 -10.55 -10.68 16.13
CA GLN A 609 -9.51 -11.68 16.18
C GLN A 609 -8.70 -11.59 17.48
N GLN A 610 -8.33 -10.39 17.92
CA GLN A 610 -7.61 -10.19 19.17
C GLN A 610 -8.46 -10.58 20.39
N LEU A 611 -9.76 -10.25 20.39
CA LEU A 611 -10.69 -10.68 21.44
C LEU A 611 -10.79 -12.20 21.48
N MET A 612 -11.01 -12.86 20.35
CA MET A 612 -11.10 -14.32 20.24
C MET A 612 -9.81 -14.99 20.74
N GLN A 613 -8.65 -14.53 20.29
CA GLN A 613 -7.34 -15.06 20.74
C GLN A 613 -7.15 -14.93 22.23
N THR A 614 -7.53 -13.79 22.83
CA THR A 614 -7.44 -13.57 24.28
C THR A 614 -8.35 -14.52 25.04
N LEU A 615 -9.60 -14.64 24.63
CA LEU A 615 -10.57 -15.56 25.24
C LEU A 615 -10.15 -17.03 25.07
N ALA A 616 -9.66 -17.42 23.89
CA ALA A 616 -9.18 -18.77 23.62
C ALA A 616 -7.99 -19.14 24.51
N TYR A 617 -7.03 -18.22 24.69
CA TYR A 617 -5.93 -18.41 25.63
C TYR A 617 -6.41 -18.59 27.08
N ASP A 618 -7.40 -17.79 27.51
CA ASP A 618 -8.04 -17.90 28.82
C ASP A 618 -8.71 -19.26 29.03
N PHE A 619 -9.42 -19.70 28.01
CA PHE A 619 -10.07 -21.02 28.02
C PHE A 619 -9.03 -22.15 28.09
N GLN A 620 -7.98 -22.13 27.28
CA GLN A 620 -6.91 -23.13 27.30
C GLN A 620 -6.27 -23.23 28.69
N ARG A 621 -6.03 -22.09 29.34
CA ARG A 621 -5.50 -22.06 30.70
C ARG A 621 -6.48 -22.65 31.72
N SER A 622 -7.80 -22.39 31.57
CA SER A 622 -8.85 -22.97 32.42
C SER A 622 -8.92 -24.48 32.26
N VAL A 623 -8.81 -24.98 31.02
CA VAL A 623 -8.74 -26.43 30.74
C VAL A 623 -7.50 -27.05 31.37
N ALA A 624 -6.33 -26.45 31.22
CA ALA A 624 -5.09 -26.96 31.80
C ALA A 624 -5.17 -27.04 33.33
N GLN A 625 -5.73 -26.04 33.99
CA GLN A 625 -5.94 -26.06 35.44
C GLN A 625 -6.95 -27.16 35.86
N TYR A 626 -8.06 -27.26 35.15
CA TYR A 626 -9.06 -28.30 35.44
C TYR A 626 -8.48 -29.72 35.30
N ALA A 627 -7.71 -29.95 34.23
CA ALA A 627 -7.05 -31.21 33.98
C ALA A 627 -6.04 -31.58 35.09
N GLN A 628 -5.35 -30.60 35.67
CA GLN A 628 -4.34 -30.82 36.74
C GLN A 628 -4.95 -30.96 38.14
N THR A 629 -6.01 -30.23 38.43
CA THR A 629 -6.51 -30.08 39.83
C THR A 629 -7.92 -30.66 40.03
N GLY A 630 -8.66 -30.93 38.97
CA GLY A 630 -10.10 -31.27 38.98
C GLY A 630 -11.00 -30.12 39.48
N ARG A 631 -10.46 -28.88 39.57
CA ARG A 631 -11.21 -27.72 40.08
C ARG A 631 -11.30 -26.62 39.02
N GLU A 632 -12.50 -26.06 38.94
CA GLU A 632 -12.73 -24.87 38.09
C GLU A 632 -12.16 -23.58 38.75
N PHE A 633 -11.98 -22.55 37.92
CA PHE A 633 -11.62 -21.23 38.43
C PHE A 633 -12.76 -20.62 39.26
N PRO A 634 -12.49 -19.94 40.37
CA PRO A 634 -13.52 -19.25 41.12
C PRO A 634 -14.31 -18.26 40.26
N GLY A 635 -15.62 -18.38 40.25
CA GLY A 635 -16.53 -17.47 39.55
C GLY A 635 -16.68 -17.67 38.04
N ASN A 636 -16.12 -18.75 37.47
CA ASN A 636 -16.25 -19.01 36.04
C ASN A 636 -16.21 -20.51 35.74
N THR A 637 -17.33 -21.04 35.25
CA THR A 637 -17.38 -22.44 34.85
C THR A 637 -16.64 -22.67 33.55
N LEU A 638 -16.09 -23.87 33.36
CA LEU A 638 -15.43 -24.24 32.11
C LEU A 638 -16.38 -24.09 30.92
N ARG A 639 -17.67 -24.41 31.13
CA ARG A 639 -18.71 -24.24 30.12
C ARG A 639 -18.96 -22.79 29.73
N GLU A 640 -19.04 -21.87 30.67
CA GLU A 640 -19.20 -20.44 30.39
C GLU A 640 -18.01 -19.86 29.64
N SER A 641 -16.79 -20.31 29.99
CA SER A 641 -15.57 -19.93 29.27
C SER A 641 -15.59 -20.44 27.81
N PHE A 642 -16.01 -21.68 27.61
CA PHE A 642 -16.21 -22.28 26.30
C PHE A 642 -17.22 -21.50 25.47
N ASP A 643 -18.43 -21.26 26.03
CA ASP A 643 -19.52 -20.59 25.30
C ASP A 643 -19.08 -19.17 24.85
N ARG A 644 -18.35 -18.41 25.67
CA ARG A 644 -17.80 -17.09 25.32
C ARG A 644 -16.80 -17.13 24.15
N VAL A 645 -15.92 -18.13 24.13
CA VAL A 645 -14.96 -18.26 23.02
C VAL A 645 -15.67 -18.65 21.74
N ILE A 646 -16.63 -19.59 21.80
CA ILE A 646 -17.43 -20.00 20.64
C ILE A 646 -18.22 -18.83 20.06
N GLU A 647 -18.83 -18.01 20.90
CA GLU A 647 -19.53 -16.79 20.48
C GLU A 647 -18.56 -15.82 19.77
N SER A 648 -17.36 -15.61 20.34
CA SER A 648 -16.34 -14.77 19.73
C SER A 648 -15.85 -15.33 18.39
N CYS A 649 -15.67 -16.65 18.25
CA CYS A 649 -15.37 -17.31 16.97
C CYS A 649 -16.51 -17.08 15.94
N ASN A 650 -17.76 -17.19 16.35
CA ASN A 650 -18.92 -16.95 15.49
C ASN A 650 -18.92 -15.49 14.97
N HIS A 651 -18.66 -14.52 15.85
CA HIS A 651 -18.55 -13.11 15.47
C HIS A 651 -17.38 -12.86 14.50
N LEU A 652 -16.25 -13.56 14.66
CA LEU A 652 -15.14 -13.46 13.73
C LEU A 652 -15.47 -14.06 12.36
N ILE A 653 -16.11 -15.22 12.33
CA ILE A 653 -16.58 -15.86 11.09
C ILE A 653 -17.60 -14.97 10.36
N ASP A 654 -18.53 -14.33 11.08
CA ASP A 654 -19.50 -13.43 10.48
C ASP A 654 -18.89 -12.14 9.96
N ALA A 655 -17.74 -11.70 10.51
CA ALA A 655 -17.00 -10.56 10.02
C ALA A 655 -16.30 -10.85 8.69
N ASP A 656 -15.72 -12.06 8.54
CA ASP A 656 -15.13 -12.53 7.28
C ASP A 656 -15.28 -14.06 7.12
N ARG A 657 -16.30 -14.48 6.39
CA ARG A 657 -16.59 -15.90 6.12
C ARG A 657 -15.59 -16.55 5.14
N ARG A 658 -14.74 -15.76 4.50
CA ARG A 658 -13.76 -16.23 3.53
C ARG A 658 -12.43 -16.59 4.17
N ALA A 659 -12.17 -16.11 5.40
CA ALA A 659 -10.97 -16.42 6.16
C ALA A 659 -11.12 -17.73 6.93
N GLY A 660 -10.10 -18.60 6.87
CA GLY A 660 -10.06 -19.89 7.58
C GLY A 660 -9.88 -19.75 9.09
N THR A 661 -9.32 -18.64 9.57
CA THR A 661 -8.90 -18.44 10.97
C THR A 661 -10.03 -18.66 11.99
N GLY A 662 -11.22 -18.11 11.72
CA GLY A 662 -12.36 -18.26 12.64
C GLY A 662 -12.84 -19.72 12.74
N TYR A 663 -12.90 -20.44 11.62
CA TYR A 663 -13.27 -21.86 11.59
C TYR A 663 -12.23 -22.73 12.29
N TYR A 664 -10.95 -22.52 12.01
CA TYR A 664 -9.83 -23.21 12.66
C TYR A 664 -9.87 -23.04 14.18
N SER A 665 -9.99 -21.80 14.66
CA SER A 665 -10.04 -21.51 16.10
C SER A 665 -11.24 -22.15 16.77
N ARG A 666 -12.44 -22.10 16.14
CA ARG A 666 -13.65 -22.72 16.67
C ARG A 666 -13.52 -24.24 16.75
N SER A 667 -12.93 -24.87 15.72
CA SER A 667 -12.65 -26.32 15.73
C SER A 667 -11.73 -26.71 16.89
N ARG A 668 -10.60 -25.99 17.08
CA ARG A 668 -9.64 -26.29 18.15
C ARG A 668 -10.25 -26.13 19.55
N VAL A 669 -11.04 -25.08 19.76
CA VAL A 669 -11.72 -24.84 21.04
C VAL A 669 -12.78 -25.92 21.32
N ALA A 670 -13.56 -26.32 20.31
CA ALA A 670 -14.57 -27.37 20.44
C ALA A 670 -13.94 -28.74 20.76
N ASP A 671 -12.83 -29.08 20.09
CA ASP A 671 -12.11 -30.32 20.36
C ASP A 671 -11.48 -30.33 21.74
N LEU A 672 -10.86 -29.24 22.17
CA LEU A 672 -10.28 -29.13 23.50
C LEU A 672 -11.35 -29.28 24.61
N PHE A 673 -12.52 -28.67 24.45
CA PHE A 673 -13.63 -28.81 25.38
C PHE A 673 -14.17 -30.23 25.41
N ARG A 674 -14.34 -30.88 24.26
CA ARG A 674 -14.76 -32.28 24.13
C ARG A 674 -13.86 -33.24 24.91
N ARG A 675 -12.54 -33.08 24.81
CA ARG A 675 -11.54 -33.92 25.53
C ARG A 675 -11.69 -33.85 27.04
N VAL A 676 -12.20 -32.76 27.58
CA VAL A 676 -12.29 -32.52 29.04
C VAL A 676 -13.70 -32.78 29.59
N SER A 677 -14.76 -32.48 28.82
CA SER A 677 -16.15 -32.57 29.25
C SER A 677 -16.81 -33.96 29.05
N GLY A 678 -16.10 -34.87 28.36
CA GLY A 678 -16.63 -36.16 27.92
C GLY A 678 -17.12 -36.14 26.48
N ASN A 679 -17.20 -37.32 25.87
CA ASN A 679 -17.34 -37.50 24.42
C ASN A 679 -18.70 -37.04 23.87
N ASP A 680 -18.88 -35.76 23.62
CA ASP A 680 -20.03 -35.19 22.94
C ASP A 680 -19.88 -35.33 21.42
N SER A 681 -20.69 -36.22 20.83
CA SER A 681 -20.67 -36.50 19.38
C SER A 681 -21.09 -35.29 18.53
N GLY A 682 -21.87 -34.37 19.07
CA GLY A 682 -22.26 -33.12 18.40
C GLY A 682 -21.05 -32.18 18.24
N LEU A 683 -20.31 -31.97 19.30
CA LEU A 683 -19.10 -31.13 19.28
C LEU A 683 -18.02 -31.70 18.34
N LEU A 684 -17.91 -33.04 18.30
CA LEU A 684 -16.98 -33.72 17.40
C LEU A 684 -17.31 -33.42 15.94
N MET A 685 -18.59 -33.55 15.56
CA MET A 685 -19.01 -33.28 14.17
C MET A 685 -18.88 -31.82 13.79
N ASP A 686 -19.11 -30.90 14.72
CA ASP A 686 -18.96 -29.47 14.48
C ASP A 686 -17.45 -29.08 14.34
N ALA A 687 -16.59 -29.62 15.20
CA ALA A 687 -15.15 -29.40 15.10
C ALA A 687 -14.58 -29.92 13.78
N ARG A 688 -14.99 -31.14 13.35
CA ARG A 688 -14.60 -31.69 12.05
C ARG A 688 -15.04 -30.81 10.88
N ARG A 689 -16.31 -30.38 10.88
CA ARG A 689 -16.87 -29.53 9.82
C ARG A 689 -16.11 -28.20 9.70
N ASP A 690 -15.77 -27.61 10.83
CA ASP A 690 -15.04 -26.34 10.85
C ASP A 690 -13.59 -26.50 10.38
N LEU A 691 -12.91 -27.56 10.79
CA LEU A 691 -11.54 -27.83 10.32
C LEU A 691 -11.51 -28.11 8.81
N GLN A 692 -12.49 -28.85 8.28
CA GLN A 692 -12.66 -29.05 6.84
C GLN A 692 -12.91 -27.71 6.09
N ARG A 693 -13.67 -26.79 6.69
CA ARG A 693 -13.87 -25.44 6.13
C ARG A 693 -12.59 -24.62 6.16
N ALA A 694 -11.79 -24.70 7.24
CA ALA A 694 -10.50 -24.02 7.33
C ALA A 694 -9.55 -24.51 6.22
N VAL A 695 -9.43 -25.83 6.02
CA VAL A 695 -8.68 -26.44 4.90
C VAL A 695 -9.23 -25.96 3.55
N GLY A 696 -10.57 -25.88 3.39
CA GLY A 696 -11.18 -25.37 2.16
C GLY A 696 -10.90 -23.88 1.88
N CYS A 697 -10.55 -23.09 2.91
CA CYS A 697 -10.13 -21.70 2.76
C CYS A 697 -8.67 -21.56 2.33
N ASP A 698 -7.81 -22.51 2.69
CA ASP A 698 -6.39 -22.55 2.31
C ASP A 698 -5.92 -24.01 2.07
N PRO A 699 -6.29 -24.60 0.93
CA PRO A 699 -5.98 -26.00 0.62
C PRO A 699 -4.50 -26.24 0.30
N SER A 700 -3.69 -25.20 0.20
CA SER A 700 -2.23 -25.29 0.01
C SER A 700 -1.44 -25.22 1.33
N ASN A 701 -2.10 -25.15 2.46
CA ASN A 701 -1.49 -25.12 3.79
C ASN A 701 -1.38 -26.55 4.34
N SER A 702 -0.17 -27.10 4.37
CA SER A 702 0.09 -28.46 4.87
C SER A 702 -0.24 -28.63 6.34
N GLU A 703 -0.03 -27.60 7.16
CA GLU A 703 -0.33 -27.61 8.60
C GLU A 703 -1.83 -27.86 8.85
N LEU A 704 -2.72 -27.21 8.10
CA LEU A 704 -4.16 -27.45 8.23
C LEU A 704 -4.57 -28.87 7.82
N TRP A 705 -3.92 -29.44 6.79
CA TRP A 705 -4.16 -30.82 6.41
C TRP A 705 -3.64 -31.81 7.44
N PHE A 706 -2.50 -31.53 8.04
CA PHE A 706 -1.94 -32.33 9.12
C PHE A 706 -2.83 -32.33 10.35
N GLU A 707 -3.29 -31.15 10.78
CA GLU A 707 -4.25 -30.99 11.88
C GLU A 707 -5.55 -31.76 11.60
N LEU A 708 -6.03 -31.74 10.36
CA LEU A 708 -7.20 -32.52 9.95
C LEU A 708 -6.94 -34.02 10.04
N ALA A 709 -5.75 -34.47 9.63
CA ALA A 709 -5.35 -35.87 9.70
C ALA A 709 -5.26 -36.36 11.15
N ASP A 710 -4.60 -35.60 12.02
CA ASP A 710 -4.48 -35.89 13.45
C ASP A 710 -5.85 -35.98 14.12
N PHE A 711 -6.70 -35.01 13.87
CA PHE A 711 -8.08 -35.03 14.37
C PHE A 711 -8.87 -36.25 13.88
N GLN A 712 -8.80 -36.60 12.59
CA GLN A 712 -9.50 -37.75 12.02
C GLN A 712 -8.95 -39.07 12.56
N TYR A 713 -7.65 -39.17 12.79
CA TYR A 713 -7.01 -40.33 13.41
C TYR A 713 -7.53 -40.55 14.84
N GLU A 714 -7.56 -39.51 15.67
CA GLU A 714 -8.03 -39.58 17.06
C GLU A 714 -9.50 -40.03 17.19
N VAL A 715 -10.32 -39.70 16.20
CA VAL A 715 -11.73 -40.08 16.19
C VAL A 715 -12.01 -41.39 15.45
N GLY A 716 -10.97 -42.13 15.04
CA GLY A 716 -11.08 -43.45 14.43
C GLY A 716 -11.39 -43.46 12.92
N LEU A 717 -11.29 -42.31 12.24
CA LEU A 717 -11.50 -42.19 10.79
C LEU A 717 -10.19 -42.41 10.02
N PHE A 718 -9.59 -43.58 10.16
CA PHE A 718 -8.22 -43.88 9.72
C PHE A 718 -8.00 -43.72 8.21
N ALA A 719 -8.96 -44.09 7.38
CA ALA A 719 -8.82 -43.94 5.91
C ALA A 719 -8.80 -42.47 5.49
N GLU A 720 -9.62 -41.63 6.11
CA GLU A 720 -9.68 -40.20 5.86
C GLU A 720 -8.41 -39.49 6.42
N ALA A 721 -7.97 -39.90 7.62
CA ALA A 721 -6.74 -39.43 8.23
C ALA A 721 -5.51 -39.70 7.34
N ALA A 722 -5.40 -40.93 6.82
CA ALA A 722 -4.32 -41.30 5.89
C ALA A 722 -4.35 -40.43 4.61
N THR A 723 -5.53 -40.16 4.07
CA THR A 723 -5.68 -39.29 2.88
C THR A 723 -5.26 -37.86 3.18
N ALA A 724 -5.64 -37.30 4.31
CA ALA A 724 -5.28 -35.96 4.73
C ALA A 724 -3.76 -35.84 5.04
N ALA A 725 -3.18 -36.84 5.72
CA ALA A 725 -1.74 -36.91 6.00
C ALA A 725 -0.92 -37.02 4.71
N LEU A 726 -1.35 -37.86 3.76
CA LEU A 726 -0.69 -37.95 2.44
C LEU A 726 -0.74 -36.58 1.73
N ARG A 727 -1.86 -35.89 1.78
CA ARG A 727 -1.97 -34.56 1.17
C ARG A 727 -1.06 -33.52 1.84
N ALA A 728 -0.93 -33.54 3.17
CA ALA A 728 0.00 -32.67 3.89
C ALA A 728 1.45 -32.92 3.44
N THR A 729 1.87 -34.18 3.36
CA THR A 729 3.23 -34.55 2.92
C THR A 729 3.48 -34.22 1.45
N GLU A 730 2.51 -34.37 0.54
CA GLU A 730 2.62 -33.92 -0.85
C GLU A 730 2.87 -32.42 -0.96
N ILE A 731 2.17 -31.61 -0.15
CA ILE A 731 2.32 -30.15 -0.12
C ILE A 731 3.71 -29.78 0.39
N ASP A 732 4.16 -30.38 1.50
CA ASP A 732 5.48 -30.11 2.07
C ASP A 732 6.63 -30.55 1.15
N ALA A 733 6.48 -31.65 0.45
CA ALA A 733 7.48 -32.12 -0.52
C ALA A 733 7.71 -31.14 -1.67
N VAL A 734 6.69 -30.40 -2.08
CA VAL A 734 6.76 -29.40 -3.15
C VAL A 734 7.18 -28.03 -2.60
N ASN A 735 6.76 -27.70 -1.40
CA ASN A 735 6.96 -26.38 -0.79
C ASN A 735 7.96 -26.42 0.37
N LEU A 736 9.23 -26.64 0.05
CA LEU A 736 10.35 -26.74 1.00
C LEU A 736 10.54 -25.50 1.91
N SER A 737 9.86 -24.38 1.62
CA SER A 737 9.96 -23.15 2.42
C SER A 737 9.29 -23.27 3.79
N TRP A 738 8.39 -24.22 4.00
CA TRP A 738 7.68 -24.37 5.28
C TRP A 738 8.50 -25.12 6.32
N GLY A 739 9.50 -25.91 5.93
CA GLY A 739 10.49 -26.53 6.85
C GLY A 739 9.91 -27.43 7.94
N HIS A 740 8.68 -27.90 7.77
CA HIS A 740 7.97 -28.67 8.80
C HIS A 740 8.15 -30.18 8.67
N VAL A 741 8.69 -30.68 7.53
CA VAL A 741 8.82 -32.12 7.25
C VAL A 741 9.58 -32.84 8.36
N ASP A 742 10.64 -32.22 8.91
CA ASP A 742 11.47 -32.82 9.96
C ASP A 742 10.77 -32.91 11.33
N GLN A 743 9.73 -32.10 11.58
CA GLN A 743 8.96 -32.14 12.84
C GLN A 743 7.88 -33.23 12.85
N TYR A 744 7.45 -33.70 11.70
CA TYR A 744 6.32 -34.64 11.57
C TYR A 744 6.78 -36.08 11.24
N LEU A 745 8.05 -36.27 10.87
CA LEU A 745 8.63 -37.60 10.66
C LEU A 745 9.26 -38.21 11.94
N ALA A 746 9.39 -37.42 13.00
CA ALA A 746 9.79 -37.87 14.34
C ALA A 746 8.58 -38.24 15.20
#